data_0a724a65ec4ca10ebeb99d214af51146
#
_entry.id   0a724a65ec4ca10ebeb99d214af51146
#
_cell.length_a   1.000
_cell.length_b   1.000
_cell.length_c   1.000
_cell.angle_alpha   90.00
_cell.angle_beta   90.00
_cell.angle_gamma   90.00
#
_symmetry.space_group_name_H-M   'P 1'
#
loop_
_entity.id
_entity.type
_entity.pdbx_description
1 polymer ?
#
loop_
_entity_poly.entity_id
_entity_poly.type
_entity_poly.pdbx_seq_one_letter_code
_entity_poly.pdbx_strand_id
1 'polypeptide(L)'
;MKIIISKTKLMKDIKIWMAFCIIFSCFSINLKAQEVNQVNITSFVFNDKGKPVVGALVSGNEGRTTAYTDEAGRFSITLPANSAVSIRAKGFKSQTLGTGEIPEKIGLVATNEAQEVYLPFGKVDRQDLPGAISVLNPETYIDRDFNLTVEGGINGRVAGLLSSNNIWGMDNAIVMIDGIRREFSDITLPEVEQISVLKGGNAVALYGSQAAKGIIFITTKKGEVNNRKISLRVNSGIALPRALPSFLNSSEYMILYNEARRNDGLTETYSANTIANYKTGNSFRYPDIDYYSDAYLKKYQNATDANAEFSGGSNIARFYSNVGYSNSSTLLNVGEGKNEGDNRLNIRGNVDLKLNDKISSSIYVSAIFRESRRARTNYWGNAASLLPNRFTPLIPVNLISPINKATLGIKDASRNLIDGQYLLGGLQAFQTNPIADAYSAGYDNNIQRVFQVTNEIKADLSSVIRGLSFNTLFNLDYANSYLQSIINTYAVYTPTWSATGDTLTGLQKFGDDTRPGIQNINNTAQRQSNSFSAWFGFDRTVGSVHNISAKMLGYTSAITVNNIYQPITNSHLGVQFAYNFKHKYWADFSGAYVNSTRLPDGNRMGFSPTLSLGWLISGEDFLANVKAIDHLKLSASTGILNTDLDVRRNNQDAFFLYNNIYGRGQGFSWNDGVQASNQTTTSTQGASPNLTFARRKEVNVSLEGAFFNNLLTLQTTIFKTQMDGLPTQRFSQYPNYFSTFIPFTNYNADQRSGFDLMLNVNKKVGNVELSLGTNLTYAKSNVVKRDELFVDTYQNRAGKPVDAIFGLVSDGFFNDQADINSNPRQLFSEVRPGDIKYVDQNGDKLIDSRDEVMIGRFMAPIVYGLNLNMAYKNFNLFVLGTGSNGGNGLKNNNYFWVSGDLKYSDVVRDRWTESTKATATYPRLSSQQSANNFRSSDLWLYNTNRFNLSKIQLTYNLPEKVIGKTFVKGLLVYIAGSNLYTFSQNRKILDLSVAGTPQFRNYNVGIRANF
;
A
#
# COMPACT_ATOMS: atom_id res chain seq x y z
N MET A 1 17.85 31.73 -25.47
CA MET A 1 18.70 30.79 -24.77
C MET A 1 19.22 29.76 -25.78
N LYS A 2 20.43 29.95 -26.29
CA LYS A 2 21.01 29.17 -27.40
C LYS A 2 21.57 27.87 -26.83
N ILE A 3 21.00 26.75 -27.26
CA ILE A 3 21.54 25.42 -26.99
C ILE A 3 22.69 25.18 -27.96
N ILE A 4 23.92 25.20 -27.47
CA ILE A 4 25.11 24.77 -28.25
C ILE A 4 25.21 23.25 -28.05
N ILE A 5 24.69 22.50 -29.02
CA ILE A 5 24.94 21.06 -29.12
C ILE A 5 26.26 20.87 -29.84
N SER A 6 27.27 20.34 -29.18
CA SER A 6 28.57 20.05 -29.76
C SER A 6 28.43 19.03 -30.92
N LYS A 7 28.82 19.44 -32.12
CA LYS A 7 28.75 18.65 -33.37
C LYS A 7 29.47 17.28 -33.31
N THR A 8 30.39 17.08 -32.40
CA THR A 8 31.15 15.83 -32.25
C THR A 8 30.37 14.69 -31.56
N LYS A 9 29.42 15.03 -30.70
CA LYS A 9 28.59 14.00 -30.03
C LYS A 9 27.47 13.50 -30.94
N LEU A 10 26.90 14.42 -31.74
CA LEU A 10 25.82 14.07 -32.69
C LEU A 10 26.29 13.10 -33.79
N MET A 11 27.57 13.22 -34.27
CA MET A 11 28.11 12.31 -35.27
C MET A 11 28.42 10.90 -34.76
N LYS A 12 28.71 10.72 -33.46
CA LYS A 12 28.85 9.39 -32.86
C LYS A 12 27.50 8.70 -32.70
N ASP A 13 26.47 9.44 -32.34
CA ASP A 13 25.11 8.91 -32.17
C ASP A 13 24.47 8.54 -33.52
N ILE A 14 24.76 9.29 -34.58
CA ILE A 14 24.34 8.98 -35.96
C ILE A 14 25.01 7.70 -36.49
N LYS A 15 26.25 7.41 -36.13
CA LYS A 15 26.92 6.15 -36.52
C LYS A 15 26.33 4.93 -35.85
N ILE A 16 25.85 5.04 -34.62
CA ILE A 16 25.13 3.98 -33.95
C ILE A 16 23.78 3.76 -34.64
N TRP A 17 23.09 4.82 -35.04
CA TRP A 17 21.82 4.74 -35.77
C TRP A 17 22.00 4.12 -37.16
N MET A 18 23.08 4.45 -37.88
CA MET A 18 23.39 3.83 -39.17
C MET A 18 23.76 2.34 -39.05
N ALA A 19 24.49 1.93 -38.02
CA ALA A 19 24.79 0.54 -37.77
C ALA A 19 23.51 -0.27 -37.46
N PHE A 20 22.54 0.34 -36.75
CA PHE A 20 21.25 -0.30 -36.46
C PHE A 20 20.37 -0.40 -37.72
N CYS A 21 20.38 0.59 -38.60
CA CYS A 21 19.68 0.52 -39.89
C CYS A 21 20.28 -0.53 -40.83
N ILE A 22 21.60 -0.74 -40.81
CA ILE A 22 22.30 -1.74 -41.61
C ILE A 22 21.98 -3.18 -41.10
N ILE A 23 21.87 -3.38 -39.79
CA ILE A 23 21.43 -4.67 -39.21
C ILE A 23 20.00 -4.97 -39.61
N PHE A 24 19.11 -3.96 -39.65
CA PHE A 24 17.72 -4.11 -40.08
C PHE A 24 17.55 -4.34 -41.58
N SER A 25 18.44 -3.81 -42.40
CA SER A 25 18.38 -4.00 -43.85
C SER A 25 18.91 -5.38 -44.33
N CYS A 26 19.68 -6.10 -43.51
CA CYS A 26 20.12 -7.47 -43.81
C CYS A 26 19.04 -8.55 -43.69
N PHE A 27 17.85 -8.19 -43.14
CA PHE A 27 16.72 -9.16 -42.99
C PHE A 27 15.67 -9.06 -44.11
N SER A 28 15.91 -8.33 -45.21
CA SER A 28 15.02 -8.31 -46.34
C SER A 28 15.25 -9.55 -47.22
N ILE A 29 14.78 -10.68 -46.82
CA ILE A 29 14.69 -11.88 -47.71
C ILE A 29 13.47 -11.68 -48.59
N ASN A 30 13.68 -11.49 -49.86
CA ASN A 30 12.63 -11.46 -50.87
C ASN A 30 12.00 -12.83 -51.02
N LEU A 31 10.87 -13.07 -50.34
CA LEU A 31 10.04 -14.22 -50.59
C LEU A 31 8.98 -13.84 -51.64
N LYS A 32 9.04 -14.45 -52.83
CA LYS A 32 8.00 -14.36 -53.86
C LYS A 32 6.65 -14.76 -53.29
N ALA A 33 5.64 -13.96 -53.49
CA ALA A 33 4.25 -14.25 -53.14
C ALA A 33 3.78 -15.47 -54.00
N GLN A 34 3.51 -16.58 -53.35
CA GLN A 34 2.80 -17.70 -53.91
C GLN A 34 1.29 -17.40 -53.82
N GLU A 35 0.50 -17.57 -54.86
CA GLU A 35 -0.97 -17.51 -54.79
C GLU A 35 -1.44 -18.52 -53.74
N VAL A 36 -2.06 -18.06 -52.70
CA VAL A 36 -2.56 -18.92 -51.60
C VAL A 36 -4.07 -19.07 -51.80
N ASN A 37 -4.53 -20.30 -52.03
CA ASN A 37 -5.98 -20.62 -52.03
C ASN A 37 -6.61 -20.16 -50.70
N GLN A 38 -7.64 -19.33 -50.77
CA GLN A 38 -8.40 -18.87 -49.64
C GLN A 38 -9.59 -19.78 -49.37
N VAL A 39 -9.84 -20.07 -48.08
CA VAL A 39 -10.96 -20.90 -47.64
C VAL A 39 -11.85 -20.03 -46.74
N ASN A 40 -13.16 -20.04 -47.00
CA ASN A 40 -14.12 -19.38 -46.14
C ASN A 40 -14.65 -20.39 -45.12
N ILE A 41 -14.44 -20.07 -43.81
CA ILE A 41 -14.76 -20.93 -42.67
C ILE A 41 -15.92 -20.32 -41.91
N THR A 42 -16.98 -21.08 -41.72
CA THR A 42 -18.11 -20.71 -40.86
C THR A 42 -18.30 -21.82 -39.82
N SER A 43 -18.32 -21.46 -38.54
CA SER A 43 -18.50 -22.40 -37.45
C SER A 43 -19.14 -21.70 -36.23
N PHE A 44 -19.48 -22.48 -35.22
CA PHE A 44 -20.08 -22.01 -33.99
C PHE A 44 -19.20 -22.29 -32.77
N VAL A 45 -19.18 -21.38 -31.82
CA VAL A 45 -18.40 -21.51 -30.57
C VAL A 45 -19.37 -21.65 -29.39
N PHE A 46 -19.23 -22.71 -28.63
CA PHE A 46 -20.00 -23.02 -27.44
C PHE A 46 -19.12 -23.24 -26.22
N ASN A 47 -19.65 -23.05 -25.02
CA ASN A 47 -19.01 -23.43 -23.78
C ASN A 47 -19.29 -24.92 -23.44
N ASP A 48 -18.69 -25.41 -22.37
CA ASP A 48 -18.85 -26.76 -21.80
C ASP A 48 -20.28 -27.10 -21.36
N LYS A 49 -21.18 -26.09 -21.26
CA LYS A 49 -22.62 -26.21 -20.96
C LYS A 49 -23.50 -26.12 -22.20
N GLY A 50 -22.92 -26.09 -23.38
CA GLY A 50 -23.64 -25.98 -24.65
C GLY A 50 -24.27 -24.61 -24.90
N LYS A 51 -23.95 -23.55 -24.14
CA LYS A 51 -24.38 -22.17 -24.39
C LYS A 51 -23.46 -21.49 -25.42
N PRO A 52 -23.94 -20.68 -26.35
CA PRO A 52 -23.09 -19.95 -27.29
C PRO A 52 -22.14 -19.01 -26.59
N VAL A 53 -20.88 -18.91 -27.06
CA VAL A 53 -19.89 -17.94 -26.57
C VAL A 53 -19.92 -16.73 -27.49
N VAL A 54 -20.53 -15.66 -27.04
CA VAL A 54 -20.68 -14.38 -27.74
C VAL A 54 -19.41 -13.54 -27.64
N GLY A 55 -19.03 -12.90 -28.76
CA GLY A 55 -17.88 -11.99 -28.77
C GLY A 55 -16.51 -12.71 -28.69
N ALA A 56 -16.46 -14.05 -28.92
CA ALA A 56 -15.19 -14.76 -29.02
C ALA A 56 -14.39 -14.24 -30.23
N LEU A 57 -13.13 -13.90 -30.01
CA LEU A 57 -12.21 -13.50 -31.08
C LEU A 57 -11.69 -14.73 -31.81
N VAL A 58 -12.00 -14.82 -33.09
CA VAL A 58 -11.45 -15.79 -34.00
C VAL A 58 -10.39 -15.09 -34.86
N SER A 59 -9.17 -15.55 -34.83
CA SER A 59 -8.06 -14.94 -35.56
C SER A 59 -7.27 -15.97 -36.34
N GLY A 60 -6.94 -15.64 -37.58
CA GLY A 60 -6.11 -16.46 -38.45
C GLY A 60 -5.10 -15.62 -39.19
N ASN A 61 -4.31 -16.28 -40.05
CA ASN A 61 -3.26 -15.63 -40.83
C ASN A 61 -2.35 -14.74 -39.95
N GLU A 62 -1.87 -15.33 -38.85
CA GLU A 62 -1.03 -14.62 -37.83
C GLU A 62 -1.69 -13.41 -37.21
N GLY A 63 -3.02 -13.48 -36.97
CA GLY A 63 -3.79 -12.41 -36.32
C GLY A 63 -4.25 -11.28 -37.24
N ARG A 64 -3.98 -11.37 -38.55
CA ARG A 64 -4.36 -10.32 -39.53
C ARG A 64 -5.82 -10.32 -39.89
N THR A 65 -6.39 -11.52 -39.98
CA THR A 65 -7.80 -11.68 -40.26
C THR A 65 -8.47 -12.06 -38.97
N THR A 66 -9.46 -11.28 -38.56
CA THR A 66 -10.19 -11.49 -37.32
C THR A 66 -11.70 -11.45 -37.58
N ALA A 67 -12.44 -12.27 -36.86
CA ALA A 67 -13.86 -12.25 -36.76
C ALA A 67 -14.28 -12.38 -35.30
N TYR A 68 -15.50 -11.99 -34.96
CA TYR A 68 -16.06 -12.18 -33.64
C TYR A 68 -17.34 -13.00 -33.73
N THR A 69 -17.60 -13.85 -32.75
CA THR A 69 -18.87 -14.61 -32.72
C THR A 69 -20.04 -13.68 -32.39
N ASP A 70 -21.17 -13.95 -33.04
CA ASP A 70 -22.43 -13.28 -32.83
C ASP A 70 -23.21 -13.83 -31.61
N GLU A 71 -24.46 -13.42 -31.41
CA GLU A 71 -25.32 -13.85 -30.28
C GLU A 71 -25.60 -15.37 -30.30
N ALA A 72 -25.54 -16.01 -31.47
CA ALA A 72 -25.68 -17.47 -31.64
C ALA A 72 -24.33 -18.20 -31.47
N GLY A 73 -23.23 -17.49 -31.24
CA GLY A 73 -21.89 -18.05 -31.20
C GLY A 73 -21.30 -18.32 -32.58
N ARG A 74 -21.91 -17.85 -33.69
CA ARG A 74 -21.49 -18.09 -35.06
C ARG A 74 -20.41 -17.07 -35.47
N PHE A 75 -19.42 -17.53 -36.22
CA PHE A 75 -18.44 -16.67 -36.90
C PHE A 75 -18.26 -17.11 -38.35
N SER A 76 -17.79 -16.17 -39.18
CA SER A 76 -17.31 -16.46 -40.53
C SER A 76 -15.99 -15.71 -40.76
N ILE A 77 -14.99 -16.41 -41.30
CA ILE A 77 -13.66 -15.86 -41.53
C ILE A 77 -13.06 -16.49 -42.81
N THR A 78 -12.40 -15.64 -43.62
CA THR A 78 -11.75 -16.10 -44.88
C THR A 78 -10.24 -16.11 -44.67
N LEU A 79 -9.57 -17.25 -44.81
CA LEU A 79 -8.19 -17.48 -44.47
C LEU A 79 -7.48 -18.27 -45.55
N PRO A 80 -6.12 -18.13 -45.70
CA PRO A 80 -5.35 -19.02 -46.54
C PRO A 80 -5.53 -20.49 -46.13
N ALA A 81 -5.60 -21.39 -47.08
CA ALA A 81 -5.56 -22.84 -46.81
C ALA A 81 -4.28 -23.18 -46.04
N ASN A 82 -4.38 -24.10 -45.08
CA ASN A 82 -3.29 -24.51 -44.18
C ASN A 82 -2.83 -23.42 -43.16
N SER A 83 -3.68 -22.47 -42.85
CA SER A 83 -3.47 -21.51 -41.75
C SER A 83 -3.91 -22.09 -40.41
N ALA A 84 -3.35 -21.60 -39.31
CA ALA A 84 -3.89 -21.85 -37.97
C ALA A 84 -4.95 -20.82 -37.62
N VAL A 85 -6.04 -21.27 -37.01
CA VAL A 85 -7.15 -20.45 -36.49
C VAL A 85 -7.12 -20.51 -34.97
N SER A 86 -6.89 -19.38 -34.32
CA SER A 86 -6.94 -19.25 -32.88
C SER A 86 -8.28 -18.66 -32.44
N ILE A 87 -8.93 -19.31 -31.48
CA ILE A 87 -10.22 -18.89 -30.91
C ILE A 87 -9.98 -18.55 -29.47
N ARG A 88 -10.31 -17.31 -29.10
CA ARG A 88 -10.07 -16.75 -27.77
C ARG A 88 -11.33 -16.10 -27.25
N ALA A 89 -11.71 -16.44 -26.02
CA ALA A 89 -12.80 -15.78 -25.32
C ALA A 89 -12.43 -15.62 -23.84
N LYS A 90 -12.89 -14.54 -23.27
CA LYS A 90 -12.65 -14.25 -21.85
C LYS A 90 -13.28 -15.32 -20.97
N GLY A 91 -12.50 -15.86 -20.03
CA GLY A 91 -12.93 -16.95 -19.16
C GLY A 91 -12.87 -18.35 -19.77
N PHE A 92 -12.25 -18.50 -20.96
CA PHE A 92 -12.08 -19.78 -21.63
C PHE A 92 -10.61 -20.01 -22.02
N LYS A 93 -10.20 -21.29 -22.08
CA LYS A 93 -8.90 -21.67 -22.66
C LYS A 93 -8.91 -21.36 -24.15
N SER A 94 -7.84 -20.72 -24.63
CA SER A 94 -7.61 -20.51 -26.06
C SER A 94 -7.48 -21.83 -26.77
N GLN A 95 -8.07 -21.97 -27.98
CA GLN A 95 -7.95 -23.14 -28.83
C GLN A 95 -7.40 -22.73 -30.17
N THR A 96 -6.44 -23.51 -30.70
CA THR A 96 -5.89 -23.30 -32.04
C THR A 96 -6.13 -24.55 -32.84
N LEU A 97 -6.71 -24.38 -34.04
CA LEU A 97 -7.08 -25.44 -34.96
C LEU A 97 -6.50 -25.13 -36.33
N GLY A 98 -6.16 -26.13 -37.10
CA GLY A 98 -5.85 -25.97 -38.54
C GLY A 98 -7.10 -25.63 -39.35
N THR A 99 -6.98 -24.87 -40.44
CA THR A 99 -8.15 -24.50 -41.30
C THR A 99 -8.90 -25.70 -41.83
N GLY A 100 -8.24 -26.86 -42.02
CA GLY A 100 -8.83 -28.12 -42.43
C GLY A 100 -9.44 -28.96 -41.31
N GLU A 101 -9.25 -28.55 -40.04
CA GLU A 101 -9.64 -29.33 -38.85
C GLU A 101 -10.76 -28.64 -38.03
N ILE A 102 -11.38 -27.58 -38.59
CA ILE A 102 -12.38 -26.81 -37.86
C ILE A 102 -13.72 -27.53 -37.91
N PRO A 103 -14.26 -28.02 -36.77
CA PRO A 103 -15.55 -28.66 -36.69
C PRO A 103 -16.68 -27.64 -36.85
N GLU A 104 -17.90 -28.06 -37.15
CA GLU A 104 -19.09 -27.21 -37.22
C GLU A 104 -19.40 -26.54 -35.88
N LYS A 105 -19.04 -27.20 -34.77
CA LYS A 105 -19.22 -26.69 -33.39
C LYS A 105 -17.91 -26.84 -32.62
N ILE A 106 -17.41 -25.73 -32.10
CA ILE A 106 -16.18 -25.65 -31.32
C ILE A 106 -16.54 -25.48 -29.84
N GLY A 107 -16.10 -26.40 -28.99
CA GLY A 107 -16.33 -26.31 -27.55
C GLY A 107 -15.15 -25.64 -26.87
N LEU A 108 -15.35 -24.54 -26.18
CA LEU A 108 -14.34 -23.91 -25.34
C LEU A 108 -14.48 -24.36 -23.88
N VAL A 109 -13.35 -24.70 -23.28
CA VAL A 109 -13.27 -25.10 -21.87
C VAL A 109 -13.12 -23.88 -21.00
N ALA A 110 -14.01 -23.70 -20.02
CA ALA A 110 -13.93 -22.59 -19.07
C ALA A 110 -12.63 -22.66 -18.24
N THR A 111 -12.06 -21.52 -17.94
CA THR A 111 -10.88 -21.39 -17.09
C THR A 111 -10.95 -20.11 -16.26
N ASN A 112 -10.45 -20.20 -15.02
CA ASN A 112 -10.27 -19.04 -14.14
C ASN A 112 -8.90 -18.38 -14.34
N GLU A 113 -8.03 -18.97 -15.16
CA GLU A 113 -6.70 -18.44 -15.44
C GLU A 113 -6.72 -17.44 -16.58
N ALA A 114 -5.95 -16.36 -16.45
CA ALA A 114 -5.73 -15.41 -17.53
C ALA A 114 -4.98 -16.11 -18.67
N GLN A 115 -5.51 -16.12 -19.84
CA GLN A 115 -4.83 -16.64 -21.03
C GLN A 115 -3.88 -15.60 -21.62
N GLU A 116 -4.24 -14.32 -21.55
CA GLU A 116 -3.38 -13.20 -21.91
C GLU A 116 -2.99 -12.42 -20.64
N VAL A 117 -1.74 -12.02 -20.56
CA VAL A 117 -1.22 -11.17 -19.49
C VAL A 117 -0.93 -9.80 -20.08
N TYR A 118 -1.58 -8.80 -19.49
CA TYR A 118 -1.33 -7.42 -19.82
C TYR A 118 -0.07 -6.92 -19.14
N LEU A 119 0.78 -6.31 -19.95
CA LEU A 119 2.03 -5.66 -19.54
C LEU A 119 1.99 -4.21 -20.03
N PRO A 120 2.74 -3.29 -19.42
CA PRO A 120 2.65 -1.87 -19.78
C PRO A 120 2.90 -1.50 -21.25
N PHE A 121 3.63 -2.29 -22.00
CA PHE A 121 3.89 -2.06 -23.44
C PHE A 121 3.39 -3.20 -24.33
N GLY A 122 2.23 -3.77 -23.98
CA GLY A 122 1.58 -4.81 -24.74
C GLY A 122 1.00 -5.94 -23.92
N LYS A 123 0.70 -7.05 -24.56
CA LYS A 123 0.20 -8.26 -23.93
C LYS A 123 0.95 -9.48 -24.45
N VAL A 124 1.03 -10.51 -23.64
CA VAL A 124 1.73 -11.76 -23.94
C VAL A 124 0.83 -12.92 -23.54
N ASP A 125 0.85 -14.00 -24.31
CA ASP A 125 0.20 -15.24 -23.90
C ASP A 125 0.84 -15.77 -22.63
N ARG A 126 0.03 -16.23 -21.66
CA ARG A 126 0.54 -16.69 -20.35
C ARG A 126 1.61 -17.78 -20.47
N GLN A 127 1.45 -18.69 -21.42
CA GLN A 127 2.43 -19.74 -21.67
C GLN A 127 3.81 -19.22 -22.07
N ASP A 128 3.86 -18.06 -22.72
CA ASP A 128 5.08 -17.43 -23.25
C ASP A 128 5.69 -16.39 -22.30
N LEU A 129 5.09 -16.18 -21.10
CA LEU A 129 5.59 -15.25 -20.10
C LEU A 129 6.97 -15.66 -19.58
N PRO A 130 8.00 -14.84 -19.75
CA PRO A 130 9.29 -15.09 -19.12
C PRO A 130 9.34 -14.45 -17.72
N GLY A 131 9.89 -15.19 -16.75
CA GLY A 131 10.28 -14.65 -15.47
C GLY A 131 9.19 -14.63 -14.38
N ALA A 132 9.50 -13.96 -13.25
CA ALA A 132 8.69 -13.98 -12.04
C ALA A 132 7.55 -12.96 -12.12
N ILE A 133 6.38 -13.38 -12.57
CA ILE A 133 5.16 -12.57 -12.69
C ILE A 133 3.99 -13.33 -12.06
N SER A 134 3.21 -12.66 -11.21
CA SER A 134 1.96 -13.19 -10.67
C SER A 134 0.78 -12.40 -11.24
N VAL A 135 -0.30 -13.09 -11.61
CA VAL A 135 -1.46 -12.49 -12.28
C VAL A 135 -2.74 -12.80 -11.55
N LEU A 136 -3.58 -11.78 -11.32
CA LEU A 136 -4.92 -11.89 -10.78
C LEU A 136 -5.95 -11.27 -11.74
N ASN A 137 -7.10 -11.92 -11.88
CA ASN A 137 -8.28 -11.39 -12.58
C ASN A 137 -9.40 -11.17 -11.56
N PRO A 138 -9.64 -9.94 -11.08
CA PRO A 138 -10.68 -9.65 -10.11
C PRO A 138 -12.08 -10.12 -10.53
N GLU A 139 -12.41 -10.06 -11.80
CA GLU A 139 -13.73 -10.49 -12.30
C GLU A 139 -14.03 -11.96 -11.98
N THR A 140 -13.02 -12.82 -11.88
CA THR A 140 -13.18 -14.24 -11.55
C THR A 140 -13.59 -14.49 -10.09
N TYR A 141 -13.37 -13.54 -9.20
CA TYR A 141 -13.64 -13.74 -7.77
C TYR A 141 -14.47 -12.64 -7.10
N ILE A 142 -14.63 -11.44 -7.69
CA ILE A 142 -15.26 -10.28 -7.05
C ILE A 142 -16.72 -10.51 -6.61
N ASP A 143 -17.42 -11.44 -7.19
CA ASP A 143 -18.80 -11.78 -6.80
C ASP A 143 -18.86 -12.65 -5.54
N ARG A 144 -17.86 -13.47 -5.32
CA ARG A 144 -17.77 -14.34 -4.14
C ARG A 144 -16.85 -13.78 -3.05
N ASP A 145 -16.13 -12.70 -3.36
CA ASP A 145 -15.20 -12.02 -2.46
C ASP A 145 -15.13 -10.55 -2.86
N PHE A 146 -16.16 -9.81 -2.50
CA PHE A 146 -16.23 -8.40 -2.83
C PHE A 146 -15.30 -7.56 -1.96
N ASN A 147 -14.42 -6.79 -2.61
CA ASN A 147 -13.61 -5.74 -2.02
C ASN A 147 -13.76 -4.48 -2.87
N LEU A 148 -13.84 -3.32 -2.22
CA LEU A 148 -13.91 -2.04 -2.94
C LEU A 148 -12.50 -1.59 -3.37
N THR A 149 -11.48 -1.84 -2.55
CA THR A 149 -10.10 -1.40 -2.80
C THR A 149 -9.27 -2.49 -3.46
N VAL A 150 -8.29 -2.07 -4.27
CA VAL A 150 -7.36 -2.99 -4.93
C VAL A 150 -6.49 -3.71 -3.90
N GLU A 151 -6.00 -3.00 -2.88
CA GLU A 151 -5.20 -3.59 -1.80
C GLU A 151 -5.95 -4.73 -1.08
N GLY A 152 -7.25 -4.52 -0.80
CA GLY A 152 -8.10 -5.57 -0.25
C GLY A 152 -8.25 -6.77 -1.19
N GLY A 153 -8.26 -6.50 -2.50
CA GLY A 153 -8.35 -7.53 -3.55
C GLY A 153 -7.09 -8.36 -3.74
N ILE A 154 -5.90 -7.82 -3.49
CA ILE A 154 -4.61 -8.52 -3.65
C ILE A 154 -4.10 -9.16 -2.37
N ASN A 155 -4.50 -8.66 -1.21
CA ASN A 155 -3.99 -9.11 0.09
C ASN A 155 -4.32 -10.60 0.32
N GLY A 156 -3.28 -11.39 0.63
CA GLY A 156 -3.42 -12.82 0.86
C GLY A 156 -3.72 -13.66 -0.40
N ARG A 157 -3.54 -13.11 -1.63
CA ARG A 157 -3.77 -13.81 -2.90
C ARG A 157 -2.57 -13.83 -3.82
N VAL A 158 -1.59 -12.98 -3.62
CA VAL A 158 -0.41 -12.85 -4.47
C VAL A 158 0.83 -13.28 -3.72
N ALA A 159 1.53 -14.28 -4.24
CA ALA A 159 2.84 -14.66 -3.74
C ALA A 159 3.91 -13.64 -4.18
N GLY A 160 4.87 -13.38 -3.30
CA GLY A 160 5.94 -12.39 -3.51
C GLY A 160 5.66 -11.01 -2.91
N LEU A 161 4.45 -10.77 -2.36
CA LEU A 161 4.10 -9.54 -1.66
C LEU A 161 4.18 -9.75 -0.13
N LEU A 162 4.94 -8.91 0.56
CA LEU A 162 4.95 -8.81 2.04
C LEU A 162 3.91 -7.80 2.53
N SER A 163 3.58 -6.81 1.73
CA SER A 163 2.47 -5.87 1.89
C SER A 163 1.97 -5.44 0.51
N SER A 164 0.99 -4.55 0.43
CA SER A 164 0.35 -4.15 -0.84
C SER A 164 1.31 -3.67 -1.94
N ASN A 165 2.45 -3.08 -1.58
CA ASN A 165 3.47 -2.59 -2.52
C ASN A 165 4.92 -3.00 -2.16
N ASN A 166 5.08 -4.02 -1.33
CA ASN A 166 6.40 -4.52 -0.93
C ASN A 166 6.68 -5.88 -1.57
N ILE A 167 7.35 -5.86 -2.72
CA ILE A 167 7.76 -7.05 -3.45
C ILE A 167 9.10 -7.55 -2.89
N TRP A 168 9.14 -8.80 -2.39
CA TRP A 168 10.34 -9.48 -1.88
C TRP A 168 11.12 -8.71 -0.79
N GLY A 169 10.45 -7.81 -0.06
CA GLY A 169 11.09 -6.99 0.97
C GLY A 169 11.88 -5.79 0.43
N MET A 170 11.67 -5.40 -0.84
CA MET A 170 12.37 -4.26 -1.44
C MET A 170 11.69 -2.92 -1.18
N ASP A 171 10.44 -2.91 -0.72
CA ASP A 171 9.59 -1.73 -0.52
C ASP A 171 9.40 -0.83 -1.77
N ASN A 172 8.34 -0.03 -1.77
CA ASN A 172 8.10 0.99 -2.80
C ASN A 172 8.07 0.49 -4.25
N ALA A 173 7.50 -0.71 -4.49
CA ALA A 173 7.12 -1.09 -5.85
C ALA A 173 6.14 -0.04 -6.41
N ILE A 174 6.31 0.32 -7.68
CA ILE A 174 5.44 1.32 -8.30
C ILE A 174 4.11 0.70 -8.71
N VAL A 175 3.04 1.48 -8.59
CA VAL A 175 1.71 1.14 -9.11
C VAL A 175 1.55 1.80 -10.47
N MET A 176 1.14 1.01 -11.47
CA MET A 176 0.84 1.52 -12.80
C MET A 176 -0.58 1.13 -13.19
N ILE A 177 -1.37 2.10 -13.63
CA ILE A 177 -2.73 1.89 -14.12
C ILE A 177 -2.73 2.23 -15.62
N ASP A 178 -3.03 1.25 -16.46
CA ASP A 178 -3.01 1.36 -17.92
C ASP A 178 -1.70 1.96 -18.48
N GLY A 179 -0.56 1.55 -17.91
CA GLY A 179 0.78 1.97 -18.33
C GLY A 179 1.27 3.28 -17.70
N ILE A 180 0.48 3.95 -16.88
CA ILE A 180 0.81 5.23 -16.25
C ILE A 180 1.01 5.04 -14.74
N ARG A 181 2.06 5.64 -14.17
CA ARG A 181 2.32 5.63 -12.73
C ARG A 181 1.25 6.44 -12.00
N ARG A 182 0.46 5.75 -11.16
CA ARG A 182 -0.65 6.29 -10.36
C ARG A 182 -0.66 5.65 -8.98
N GLU A 183 -1.63 6.02 -8.14
CA GLU A 183 -1.80 5.46 -6.80
C GLU A 183 -2.92 4.41 -6.76
N PHE A 184 -2.87 3.46 -5.83
CA PHE A 184 -3.99 2.52 -5.61
C PHE A 184 -5.31 3.23 -5.36
N SER A 185 -5.26 4.35 -4.66
CA SER A 185 -6.44 5.15 -4.37
C SER A 185 -7.12 5.75 -5.60
N ASP A 186 -6.49 5.75 -6.78
CA ASP A 186 -7.04 6.30 -8.02
C ASP A 186 -7.95 5.33 -8.77
N ILE A 187 -8.13 4.12 -8.25
CA ILE A 187 -8.97 3.09 -8.87
C ILE A 187 -9.70 2.28 -7.79
N THR A 188 -10.87 1.74 -8.12
CA THR A 188 -11.57 0.75 -7.30
C THR A 188 -11.48 -0.63 -7.93
N LEU A 189 -11.54 -1.69 -7.13
CA LEU A 189 -11.40 -3.07 -7.62
C LEU A 189 -12.46 -3.45 -8.67
N PRO A 190 -13.73 -2.99 -8.59
CA PRO A 190 -14.72 -3.21 -9.65
C PRO A 190 -14.30 -2.73 -11.05
N GLU A 191 -13.45 -1.69 -11.14
CA GLU A 191 -12.98 -1.13 -12.40
C GLU A 191 -11.83 -1.94 -13.04
N VAL A 192 -11.28 -2.91 -12.30
CA VAL A 192 -10.06 -3.64 -12.67
C VAL A 192 -10.39 -4.89 -13.46
N GLU A 193 -9.72 -5.08 -14.59
CA GLU A 193 -9.75 -6.32 -15.37
C GLU A 193 -8.67 -7.30 -14.89
N GLN A 194 -7.44 -6.83 -14.77
CA GLN A 194 -6.30 -7.67 -14.41
C GLN A 194 -5.28 -6.90 -13.57
N ILE A 195 -4.66 -7.61 -12.65
CA ILE A 195 -3.50 -7.15 -11.87
C ILE A 195 -2.34 -8.07 -12.14
N SER A 196 -1.25 -7.52 -12.70
CA SER A 196 0.00 -8.24 -12.93
C SER A 196 1.08 -7.70 -12.00
N VAL A 197 1.62 -8.57 -11.12
CA VAL A 197 2.70 -8.21 -10.20
C VAL A 197 4.02 -8.64 -10.82
N LEU A 198 4.78 -7.66 -11.31
CA LEU A 198 6.04 -7.84 -12.00
C LEU A 198 7.17 -7.78 -10.97
N LYS A 199 7.75 -8.93 -10.64
CA LYS A 199 8.70 -9.10 -9.53
C LYS A 199 10.15 -9.11 -10.00
N GLY A 200 10.42 -9.86 -11.06
CA GLY A 200 11.77 -10.06 -11.61
C GLY A 200 12.28 -8.89 -12.43
N GLY A 201 13.59 -8.69 -12.48
CA GLY A 201 14.26 -7.62 -13.22
C GLY A 201 13.91 -7.61 -14.71
N ASN A 202 13.84 -8.80 -15.34
CA ASN A 202 13.47 -8.91 -16.75
C ASN A 202 12.07 -8.36 -17.02
N ALA A 203 11.12 -8.58 -16.11
CA ALA A 203 9.75 -8.10 -16.23
C ALA A 203 9.64 -6.57 -16.11
N VAL A 204 10.60 -5.90 -15.46
CA VAL A 204 10.52 -4.46 -15.16
C VAL A 204 11.58 -3.61 -15.88
N ALA A 205 12.53 -4.22 -16.58
CA ALA A 205 13.64 -3.52 -17.22
C ALA A 205 13.20 -2.40 -18.17
N LEU A 206 12.14 -2.63 -18.96
CA LEU A 206 11.60 -1.66 -19.92
C LEU A 206 10.97 -0.40 -19.30
N TYR A 207 10.82 -0.34 -17.96
CA TYR A 207 10.14 0.78 -17.28
C TYR A 207 11.12 1.76 -16.62
N GLY A 208 12.41 1.58 -16.88
CA GLY A 208 13.46 2.49 -16.46
C GLY A 208 13.83 2.41 -14.97
N SER A 209 14.49 3.46 -14.47
CA SER A 209 15.10 3.49 -13.14
C SER A 209 14.10 3.37 -11.98
N GLN A 210 12.88 3.87 -12.17
CA GLN A 210 11.86 3.90 -11.11
C GLN A 210 11.21 2.53 -10.86
N ALA A 211 11.28 1.61 -11.82
CA ALA A 211 10.69 0.28 -11.72
C ALA A 211 11.61 -0.76 -11.06
N ALA A 212 12.82 -0.38 -10.67
CA ALA A 212 13.81 -1.32 -10.17
C ALA A 212 13.39 -2.11 -8.91
N LYS A 213 12.38 -1.66 -8.16
CA LYS A 213 11.85 -2.37 -6.99
C LYS A 213 10.59 -3.20 -7.28
N GLY A 214 10.20 -3.30 -8.56
CA GLY A 214 9.01 -4.03 -9.02
C GLY A 214 7.85 -3.14 -9.41
N ILE A 215 6.86 -3.75 -10.09
CA ILE A 215 5.66 -3.06 -10.58
C ILE A 215 4.41 -3.84 -10.19
N ILE A 216 3.38 -3.13 -9.74
CA ILE A 216 2.02 -3.64 -9.68
C ILE A 216 1.25 -2.98 -10.82
N PHE A 217 1.07 -3.75 -11.89
CA PHE A 217 0.43 -3.28 -13.10
C PHE A 217 -1.05 -3.62 -13.08
N ILE A 218 -1.90 -2.62 -13.19
CA ILE A 218 -3.35 -2.71 -13.15
C ILE A 218 -3.89 -2.33 -14.52
N THR A 219 -4.63 -3.23 -15.13
CA THR A 219 -5.36 -2.97 -16.38
C THR A 219 -6.84 -2.75 -16.06
N THR A 220 -7.40 -1.69 -16.59
CA THR A 220 -8.83 -1.36 -16.41
C THR A 220 -9.70 -2.11 -17.40
N LYS A 221 -10.97 -2.35 -17.02
CA LYS A 221 -11.96 -3.02 -17.87
C LYS A 221 -12.21 -2.27 -19.16
N LYS A 222 -12.47 -3.03 -20.22
CA LYS A 222 -12.80 -2.54 -21.56
C LYS A 222 -14.14 -3.08 -22.03
N GLY A 223 -14.71 -2.48 -23.05
CA GLY A 223 -15.90 -3.00 -23.70
C GLY A 223 -15.62 -4.26 -24.52
N GLU A 224 -16.60 -5.15 -24.60
CA GLU A 224 -16.54 -6.37 -25.40
C GLU A 224 -17.40 -6.21 -26.66
N VAL A 225 -17.00 -6.85 -27.76
CA VAL A 225 -17.76 -6.83 -29.02
C VAL A 225 -19.02 -7.68 -28.85
N ASN A 226 -20.15 -7.15 -29.31
CA ASN A 226 -21.47 -7.81 -29.29
C ASN A 226 -21.96 -8.23 -27.88
N ASN A 227 -21.33 -7.76 -26.81
CA ASN A 227 -21.67 -8.12 -25.46
C ASN A 227 -22.02 -6.87 -24.64
N ARG A 228 -23.28 -6.50 -24.55
CA ARG A 228 -23.76 -5.38 -23.72
C ARG A 228 -24.05 -5.87 -22.32
N LYS A 229 -23.42 -5.24 -21.35
CA LYS A 229 -23.58 -5.55 -19.91
C LYS A 229 -23.91 -4.26 -19.15
N ILE A 230 -24.90 -4.33 -18.30
CA ILE A 230 -25.18 -3.32 -17.28
C ILE A 230 -25.17 -4.04 -15.95
N SER A 231 -24.41 -3.54 -14.99
CA SER A 231 -24.33 -4.13 -13.66
C SER A 231 -24.46 -3.03 -12.60
N LEU A 232 -25.33 -3.24 -11.63
CA LEU A 232 -25.50 -2.39 -10.47
C LEU A 232 -25.18 -3.19 -9.22
N ARG A 233 -24.28 -2.68 -8.39
CA ARG A 233 -23.94 -3.25 -7.08
C ARG A 233 -24.16 -2.20 -5.99
N VAL A 234 -24.76 -2.61 -4.90
CA VAL A 234 -24.90 -1.81 -3.68
C VAL A 234 -24.44 -2.68 -2.51
N ASN A 235 -23.60 -2.12 -1.65
CA ASN A 235 -23.10 -2.76 -0.46
C ASN A 235 -23.23 -1.79 0.72
N SER A 236 -23.76 -2.26 1.84
CA SER A 236 -23.90 -1.46 3.06
C SER A 236 -23.54 -2.29 4.29
N GLY A 237 -22.95 -1.66 5.29
CA GLY A 237 -22.54 -2.38 6.46
C GLY A 237 -22.13 -1.49 7.62
N ILE A 238 -21.71 -2.17 8.68
CA ILE A 238 -21.24 -1.56 9.91
C ILE A 238 -19.81 -2.02 10.21
N ALA A 239 -19.05 -1.14 10.84
CA ALA A 239 -17.70 -1.41 11.30
C ALA A 239 -17.62 -1.19 12.82
N LEU A 240 -17.28 -2.26 13.56
CA LEU A 240 -17.13 -2.24 15.02
C LEU A 240 -15.66 -2.20 15.41
N PRO A 241 -15.24 -1.38 16.40
CA PRO A 241 -13.89 -1.41 16.93
C PRO A 241 -13.49 -2.80 17.39
N ARG A 242 -12.25 -3.21 17.09
CA ARG A 242 -11.70 -4.50 17.54
C ARG A 242 -11.30 -4.48 19.01
N ALA A 243 -10.65 -3.38 19.42
CA ALA A 243 -10.25 -3.06 20.78
C ALA A 243 -10.14 -1.55 20.94
N LEU A 244 -10.45 -1.06 22.11
CA LEU A 244 -10.19 0.29 22.57
C LEU A 244 -9.16 0.26 23.69
N PRO A 245 -8.30 1.28 23.85
CA PRO A 245 -7.38 1.38 24.98
C PRO A 245 -8.12 1.44 26.32
N SER A 246 -7.60 0.76 27.33
CA SER A 246 -8.11 0.79 28.69
C SER A 246 -7.17 1.57 29.60
N PHE A 247 -7.71 2.52 30.33
CA PHE A 247 -6.96 3.36 31.25
C PHE A 247 -7.58 3.25 32.65
N LEU A 248 -6.79 3.62 33.66
CA LEU A 248 -7.26 3.64 35.04
C LEU A 248 -8.29 4.74 35.24
N ASN A 249 -9.25 4.48 36.12
CA ASN A 249 -10.17 5.50 36.62
C ASN A 249 -9.44 6.50 37.55
N SER A 250 -10.09 7.62 37.86
CA SER A 250 -9.50 8.72 38.62
C SER A 250 -8.99 8.29 40.00
N SER A 251 -9.75 7.50 40.74
CA SER A 251 -9.36 7.06 42.10
C SER A 251 -8.18 6.10 42.08
N GLU A 252 -8.19 5.14 41.12
CA GLU A 252 -7.08 4.17 40.94
C GLU A 252 -5.80 4.91 40.49
N TYR A 253 -5.92 5.83 39.54
CA TYR A 253 -4.82 6.67 39.09
C TYR A 253 -4.17 7.41 40.27
N MET A 254 -4.97 8.05 41.13
CA MET A 254 -4.47 8.81 42.29
C MET A 254 -3.74 7.93 43.29
N ILE A 255 -4.27 6.73 43.56
CA ILE A 255 -3.62 5.74 44.44
C ILE A 255 -2.26 5.35 43.88
N LEU A 256 -2.20 4.99 42.59
CA LEU A 256 -0.97 4.52 41.96
C LEU A 256 0.04 5.65 41.70
N TYR A 257 -0.43 6.87 41.46
CA TYR A 257 0.44 8.03 41.39
C TYR A 257 1.07 8.39 42.76
N ASN A 258 0.32 8.28 43.85
CA ASN A 258 0.86 8.40 45.20
C ASN A 258 1.90 7.29 45.50
N GLU A 259 1.65 6.06 45.05
CA GLU A 259 2.65 4.98 45.12
C GLU A 259 3.92 5.33 44.34
N ALA A 260 3.79 5.83 43.12
CA ALA A 260 4.92 6.26 42.32
C ALA A 260 5.77 7.32 43.03
N ARG A 261 5.10 8.29 43.69
CA ARG A 261 5.78 9.32 44.46
C ARG A 261 6.50 8.74 45.70
N ARG A 262 5.87 7.83 46.42
CA ARG A 262 6.53 7.12 47.55
C ARG A 262 7.77 6.36 47.08
N ASN A 263 7.66 5.67 45.94
CA ASN A 263 8.79 4.94 45.34
C ASN A 263 9.97 5.86 45.00
N ASP A 264 9.68 7.13 44.70
CA ASP A 264 10.69 8.16 44.40
C ASP A 264 11.17 8.92 45.67
N GLY A 265 10.64 8.57 46.86
CA GLY A 265 10.94 9.27 48.11
C GLY A 265 10.30 10.65 48.24
N LEU A 266 9.21 10.88 47.49
CA LEU A 266 8.48 12.15 47.45
C LEU A 266 7.15 12.02 48.23
N THR A 267 6.65 13.17 48.74
CA THR A 267 5.36 13.25 49.44
C THR A 267 4.21 12.94 48.50
N GLU A 268 3.17 12.30 49.02
CA GLU A 268 1.93 12.03 48.29
C GLU A 268 1.24 13.32 47.83
N THR A 269 0.67 13.29 46.62
CA THR A 269 -0.06 14.44 46.05
C THR A 269 -1.53 14.44 46.45
N TYR A 270 -2.15 13.25 46.55
CA TYR A 270 -3.58 13.10 46.78
C TYR A 270 -3.85 12.58 48.19
N SER A 271 -4.61 13.31 48.96
CA SER A 271 -5.05 12.85 50.31
C SER A 271 -6.06 11.70 50.20
N ALA A 272 -6.16 10.87 51.21
CA ALA A 272 -7.15 9.79 51.29
C ALA A 272 -8.60 10.28 51.13
N ASN A 273 -8.91 11.46 51.70
CA ASN A 273 -10.21 12.09 51.52
C ASN A 273 -10.48 12.55 50.09
N THR A 274 -9.46 13.08 49.40
CA THR A 274 -9.56 13.44 47.99
C THR A 274 -9.87 12.19 47.17
N ILE A 275 -9.13 11.10 47.35
CA ILE A 275 -9.33 9.84 46.64
C ILE A 275 -10.74 9.25 46.87
N ALA A 276 -11.23 9.30 48.11
CA ALA A 276 -12.58 8.86 48.47
C ALA A 276 -13.65 9.70 47.72
N ASN A 277 -13.48 11.00 47.63
CA ASN A 277 -14.41 11.90 46.93
C ASN A 277 -14.46 11.58 45.42
N TYR A 278 -13.33 11.27 44.79
CA TYR A 278 -13.32 10.85 43.37
C TYR A 278 -13.93 9.47 43.13
N LYS A 279 -14.05 8.67 44.15
CA LYS A 279 -14.69 7.35 44.09
C LYS A 279 -16.22 7.40 44.21
N THR A 280 -16.75 8.27 45.07
CA THR A 280 -18.16 8.28 45.47
C THR A 280 -18.85 9.66 45.39
N GLY A 281 -18.12 10.74 45.14
CA GLY A 281 -18.63 12.09 45.08
C GLY A 281 -19.31 12.45 43.78
N ASN A 282 -19.77 13.72 43.68
CA ASN A 282 -20.43 14.25 42.49
C ASN A 282 -19.45 14.25 41.29
N SER A 283 -19.82 13.60 40.19
CA SER A 283 -18.98 13.42 39.00
C SER A 283 -18.62 14.73 38.29
N PHE A 284 -19.35 15.80 38.46
CA PHE A 284 -18.98 17.11 37.90
C PHE A 284 -17.94 17.85 38.77
N ARG A 285 -17.95 17.61 40.08
CA ARG A 285 -16.97 18.15 41.00
C ARG A 285 -15.70 17.30 41.08
N TYR A 286 -15.86 15.98 41.00
CA TYR A 286 -14.80 14.97 41.06
C TYR A 286 -14.85 14.13 39.78
N PRO A 287 -14.37 14.67 38.63
CA PRO A 287 -14.52 14.01 37.35
C PRO A 287 -13.75 12.71 37.24
N ASP A 288 -14.37 11.74 36.59
CA ASP A 288 -13.78 10.48 36.17
C ASP A 288 -14.12 10.21 34.71
N ILE A 289 -13.34 10.79 33.81
CA ILE A 289 -13.66 10.87 32.40
C ILE A 289 -12.99 9.75 31.61
N ASP A 290 -13.81 8.83 31.14
CA ASP A 290 -13.40 7.85 30.12
C ASP A 290 -13.75 8.36 28.72
N TYR A 291 -12.73 8.89 28.02
CA TYR A 291 -12.86 9.39 26.63
C TYR A 291 -13.12 8.28 25.60
N TYR A 292 -13.00 6.99 25.98
CA TYR A 292 -13.31 5.86 25.11
C TYR A 292 -14.71 5.28 25.35
N SER A 293 -15.50 5.88 26.22
CA SER A 293 -16.86 5.44 26.56
C SER A 293 -17.91 5.77 25.50
N ASP A 294 -19.07 5.12 25.60
CA ASP A 294 -20.26 5.36 24.76
C ASP A 294 -20.82 6.81 24.90
N ALA A 295 -20.42 7.56 25.94
CA ALA A 295 -20.76 8.96 26.08
C ALA A 295 -20.19 9.83 24.94
N TYR A 296 -19.05 9.44 24.38
CA TYR A 296 -18.31 10.22 23.38
C TYR A 296 -18.15 9.47 22.06
N LEU A 297 -18.28 8.15 22.04
CA LEU A 297 -18.08 7.32 20.87
C LEU A 297 -19.35 6.56 20.50
N LYS A 298 -19.62 6.43 19.21
CA LYS A 298 -20.63 5.51 18.66
C LYS A 298 -20.10 4.06 18.79
N LYS A 299 -21.00 3.11 18.97
CA LYS A 299 -20.63 1.68 19.03
C LYS A 299 -20.11 1.15 17.70
N TYR A 300 -20.53 1.74 16.58
CA TYR A 300 -20.12 1.37 15.23
C TYR A 300 -20.15 2.59 14.31
N GLN A 301 -19.45 2.49 13.20
CA GLN A 301 -19.55 3.40 12.07
C GLN A 301 -20.24 2.70 10.90
N ASN A 302 -20.93 3.46 10.06
CA ASN A 302 -21.57 2.96 8.86
C ASN A 302 -20.64 3.15 7.65
N ALA A 303 -20.72 2.22 6.69
CA ALA A 303 -20.10 2.35 5.39
C ALA A 303 -21.06 1.82 4.32
N THR A 304 -21.23 2.58 3.23
CA THR A 304 -22.07 2.21 2.09
C THR A 304 -21.34 2.54 0.82
N ASP A 305 -21.38 1.64 -0.16
CA ASP A 305 -20.89 1.86 -1.51
C ASP A 305 -21.91 1.39 -2.55
N ALA A 306 -21.96 2.11 -3.65
CA ALA A 306 -22.76 1.78 -4.83
C ALA A 306 -21.88 1.91 -6.07
N ASN A 307 -22.04 0.98 -7.01
CA ASN A 307 -21.27 0.92 -8.23
C ASN A 307 -22.15 0.55 -9.40
N ALA A 308 -22.12 1.34 -10.48
CA ALA A 308 -22.85 1.09 -11.72
C ALA A 308 -21.84 0.96 -12.87
N GLU A 309 -21.87 -0.17 -13.55
CA GLU A 309 -21.02 -0.48 -14.70
C GLU A 309 -21.85 -0.61 -15.96
N PHE A 310 -21.35 -0.02 -17.05
CA PHE A 310 -21.93 -0.08 -18.38
C PHE A 310 -20.85 -0.47 -19.38
N SER A 311 -21.03 -1.51 -20.15
CA SER A 311 -20.07 -1.89 -21.16
C SER A 311 -20.74 -2.48 -22.40
N GLY A 312 -20.06 -2.39 -23.53
CA GLY A 312 -20.51 -2.93 -24.77
C GLY A 312 -19.67 -2.46 -25.94
N GLY A 313 -20.14 -2.76 -27.15
CA GLY A 313 -19.49 -2.24 -28.35
C GLY A 313 -19.71 -3.08 -29.59
N SER A 314 -19.09 -2.62 -30.65
CA SER A 314 -18.99 -3.25 -31.96
C SER A 314 -17.55 -3.46 -32.36
N ASN A 315 -17.31 -3.97 -33.57
CA ASN A 315 -15.94 -4.07 -34.11
C ASN A 315 -15.27 -2.72 -34.36
N ILE A 316 -16.03 -1.61 -34.40
CA ILE A 316 -15.50 -0.26 -34.66
C ILE A 316 -15.29 0.49 -33.35
N ALA A 317 -16.19 0.38 -32.40
CA ALA A 317 -16.13 1.12 -31.14
C ALA A 317 -16.57 0.23 -29.98
N ARG A 318 -15.78 0.20 -28.92
CA ARG A 318 -16.07 -0.49 -27.65
C ARG A 318 -15.97 0.51 -26.53
N PHE A 319 -16.81 0.39 -25.53
CA PHE A 319 -16.81 1.27 -24.39
C PHE A 319 -17.03 0.52 -23.09
N TYR A 320 -16.43 1.03 -22.03
CA TYR A 320 -16.68 0.69 -20.64
C TYR A 320 -16.85 1.99 -19.85
N SER A 321 -17.85 2.05 -19.00
CA SER A 321 -18.06 3.16 -18.08
C SER A 321 -18.39 2.64 -16.69
N ASN A 322 -17.90 3.32 -15.68
CA ASN A 322 -18.14 3.02 -14.27
C ASN A 322 -18.46 4.30 -13.53
N VAL A 323 -19.51 4.26 -12.70
CA VAL A 323 -19.84 5.31 -11.73
C VAL A 323 -19.91 4.66 -10.36
N GLY A 324 -18.98 5.03 -9.48
CA GLY A 324 -18.87 4.52 -8.11
C GLY A 324 -19.07 5.63 -7.09
N TYR A 325 -19.87 5.37 -6.07
CA TYR A 325 -20.04 6.24 -4.91
C TYR A 325 -19.78 5.46 -3.64
N SER A 326 -19.04 6.04 -2.69
CA SER A 326 -18.89 5.48 -1.35
C SER A 326 -18.99 6.56 -0.28
N ASN A 327 -19.60 6.19 0.84
CA ASN A 327 -19.75 7.02 2.03
C ASN A 327 -19.40 6.22 3.27
N SER A 328 -18.73 6.84 4.24
CA SER A 328 -18.50 6.26 5.56
C SER A 328 -18.57 7.33 6.65
N SER A 329 -19.12 6.96 7.80
CA SER A 329 -19.13 7.80 9.01
C SER A 329 -17.91 7.50 9.88
N THR A 330 -17.72 8.26 10.98
CA THR A 330 -16.71 7.99 12.02
C THR A 330 -17.35 7.60 13.35
N LEU A 331 -16.51 7.22 14.32
CA LEU A 331 -16.99 6.83 15.67
C LEU A 331 -17.33 8.00 16.57
N LEU A 332 -16.86 9.21 16.30
CA LEU A 332 -17.04 10.34 17.20
C LEU A 332 -18.52 10.75 17.29
N ASN A 333 -19.03 10.86 18.53
CA ASN A 333 -20.44 11.07 18.81
C ASN A 333 -20.71 12.42 19.53
N VAL A 334 -19.80 13.36 19.44
CA VAL A 334 -19.91 14.67 20.11
C VAL A 334 -19.72 15.82 19.14
N GLY A 335 -20.48 16.90 19.33
CA GLY A 335 -20.37 18.12 18.55
C GLY A 335 -20.32 17.89 17.04
N GLU A 336 -19.40 18.58 16.37
CA GLU A 336 -19.13 18.41 14.93
C GLU A 336 -18.64 17.00 14.55
N GLY A 337 -18.14 16.23 15.52
CA GLY A 337 -17.76 14.84 15.31
C GLY A 337 -18.91 13.92 14.86
N LYS A 338 -20.17 14.28 15.20
CA LYS A 338 -21.35 13.55 14.70
C LYS A 338 -21.50 13.63 13.19
N ASN A 339 -21.02 14.72 12.59
CA ASN A 339 -21.10 15.05 11.17
C ASN A 339 -19.87 14.59 10.38
N GLU A 340 -18.89 13.95 11.04
CA GLU A 340 -17.69 13.46 10.37
C GLU A 340 -18.00 12.31 9.41
N GLY A 341 -17.30 12.30 8.28
CA GLY A 341 -17.42 11.25 7.29
C GLY A 341 -16.52 11.45 6.09
N ASP A 342 -16.47 10.43 5.27
CA ASP A 342 -15.73 10.38 4.02
C ASP A 342 -16.69 10.09 2.88
N ASN A 343 -16.65 10.90 1.84
CA ASN A 343 -17.39 10.72 0.60
C ASN A 343 -16.43 10.56 -0.57
N ARG A 344 -16.73 9.65 -1.46
CA ARG A 344 -16.00 9.47 -2.71
C ARG A 344 -16.97 9.23 -3.85
N LEU A 345 -16.82 9.98 -4.93
CA LEU A 345 -17.43 9.73 -6.24
C LEU A 345 -16.30 9.47 -7.23
N ASN A 346 -16.36 8.38 -7.97
CA ASN A 346 -15.47 8.10 -9.08
C ASN A 346 -16.26 7.81 -10.35
N ILE A 347 -15.77 8.37 -11.46
CA ILE A 347 -16.35 8.19 -12.79
C ILE A 347 -15.19 7.77 -13.70
N ARG A 348 -15.37 6.67 -14.41
CA ARG A 348 -14.42 6.18 -15.42
C ARG A 348 -15.11 5.96 -16.75
N GLY A 349 -14.43 6.32 -17.83
CA GLY A 349 -14.86 6.02 -19.19
C GLY A 349 -13.66 5.54 -20.01
N ASN A 350 -13.76 4.34 -20.58
CA ASN A 350 -12.76 3.77 -21.48
C ASN A 350 -13.42 3.54 -22.83
N VAL A 351 -12.80 4.02 -23.89
CA VAL A 351 -13.31 3.89 -25.26
C VAL A 351 -12.17 3.41 -26.16
N ASP A 352 -12.38 2.29 -26.83
CA ASP A 352 -11.50 1.78 -27.88
C ASP A 352 -12.15 2.03 -29.25
N LEU A 353 -11.46 2.67 -30.16
CA LEU A 353 -11.90 3.04 -31.50
C LEU A 353 -11.00 2.41 -32.56
N LYS A 354 -11.57 1.74 -33.53
CA LYS A 354 -10.90 1.37 -34.77
C LYS A 354 -11.17 2.47 -35.80
N LEU A 355 -10.20 3.37 -36.00
CA LEU A 355 -10.36 4.51 -36.91
C LEU A 355 -10.37 4.05 -38.38
N ASN A 356 -9.52 3.07 -38.68
CA ASN A 356 -9.50 2.33 -39.94
C ASN A 356 -8.79 0.97 -39.70
N ASP A 357 -8.55 0.19 -40.77
CA ASP A 357 -7.95 -1.14 -40.65
C ASP A 357 -6.52 -1.12 -40.16
N LYS A 358 -5.84 0.02 -40.22
CA LYS A 358 -4.44 0.17 -39.80
C LYS A 358 -4.26 0.95 -38.50
N ILE A 359 -5.22 1.78 -38.10
CA ILE A 359 -5.09 2.69 -36.96
C ILE A 359 -6.22 2.47 -35.97
N SER A 360 -5.87 2.27 -34.73
CA SER A 360 -6.78 2.24 -33.58
C SER A 360 -6.35 3.25 -32.51
N SER A 361 -7.33 3.77 -31.76
CA SER A 361 -7.10 4.68 -30.64
C SER A 361 -7.88 4.20 -29.43
N SER A 362 -7.26 4.23 -28.24
CA SER A 362 -7.91 3.96 -26.97
C SER A 362 -7.82 5.22 -26.10
N ILE A 363 -8.92 5.64 -25.52
CA ILE A 363 -9.02 6.80 -24.64
C ILE A 363 -9.56 6.34 -23.29
N TYR A 364 -8.81 6.63 -22.24
CA TYR A 364 -9.15 6.31 -20.85
C TYR A 364 -9.25 7.62 -20.06
N VAL A 365 -10.41 7.87 -19.46
CA VAL A 365 -10.69 9.06 -18.67
C VAL A 365 -11.18 8.64 -17.28
N SER A 366 -10.68 9.29 -16.24
CA SER A 366 -11.14 9.09 -14.87
C SER A 366 -11.27 10.44 -14.16
N ALA A 367 -12.35 10.61 -13.40
CA ALA A 367 -12.58 11.73 -12.50
C ALA A 367 -12.92 11.20 -11.11
N ILE A 368 -12.21 11.69 -10.09
CA ILE A 368 -12.39 11.27 -8.71
C ILE A 368 -12.58 12.50 -7.84
N PHE A 369 -13.66 12.49 -7.06
CA PHE A 369 -13.99 13.52 -6.09
C PHE A 369 -14.00 12.88 -4.72
N ARG A 370 -13.21 13.40 -3.79
CA ARG A 370 -13.17 12.98 -2.39
C ARG A 370 -13.41 14.16 -1.50
N GLU A 371 -14.20 13.94 -0.48
CA GLU A 371 -14.47 14.90 0.56
C GLU A 371 -14.38 14.20 1.91
N SER A 372 -13.60 14.75 2.83
CA SER A 372 -13.40 14.21 4.17
C SER A 372 -13.65 15.32 5.19
N ARG A 373 -14.79 15.24 5.89
CA ARG A 373 -15.14 16.19 6.95
C ARG A 373 -14.71 15.69 8.30
N ARG A 374 -14.04 16.51 9.09
CA ARG A 374 -13.57 16.22 10.45
C ARG A 374 -13.82 17.42 11.38
N ALA A 375 -14.19 17.16 12.62
CA ALA A 375 -14.12 18.15 13.69
C ALA A 375 -12.67 18.61 13.87
N ARG A 376 -12.47 19.86 14.22
CA ARG A 376 -11.13 20.41 14.50
C ARG A 376 -10.65 19.99 15.88
N THR A 377 -10.40 18.72 16.06
CA THR A 377 -9.95 18.14 17.33
C THR A 377 -8.91 17.03 17.09
N ASN A 378 -7.90 16.96 17.93
CA ASN A 378 -7.04 15.77 18.02
C ASN A 378 -7.63 14.78 19.03
N TYR A 379 -8.86 14.29 18.75
CA TYR A 379 -9.60 13.48 19.70
C TYR A 379 -8.81 12.29 20.22
N TRP A 380 -8.31 11.45 19.34
CA TRP A 380 -7.63 10.19 19.70
C TRP A 380 -6.32 10.42 20.46
N GLY A 381 -5.54 11.43 20.06
CA GLY A 381 -4.31 11.80 20.76
C GLY A 381 -4.59 12.29 22.18
N ASN A 382 -5.58 13.18 22.32
CA ASN A 382 -5.98 13.72 23.62
C ASN A 382 -6.67 12.66 24.49
N ALA A 383 -7.50 11.80 23.93
CA ALA A 383 -8.13 10.69 24.66
C ALA A 383 -7.11 9.74 25.29
N ALA A 384 -5.97 9.54 24.62
CA ALA A 384 -4.88 8.70 25.13
C ALA A 384 -3.98 9.39 26.18
N SER A 385 -4.03 10.72 26.30
CA SER A 385 -3.08 11.47 27.14
C SER A 385 -3.73 12.23 28.30
N LEU A 386 -4.96 12.72 28.12
CA LEU A 386 -5.63 13.47 29.19
C LEU A 386 -6.03 12.59 30.36
N LEU A 387 -5.64 13.01 31.57
CA LEU A 387 -5.98 12.33 32.80
C LEU A 387 -7.49 12.33 33.03
N PRO A 388 -8.08 11.27 33.61
CA PRO A 388 -9.51 11.16 33.86
C PRO A 388 -10.01 12.17 34.89
N ASN A 389 -9.15 12.59 35.81
CA ASN A 389 -9.47 13.52 36.91
C ASN A 389 -9.08 14.98 36.64
N ARG A 390 -8.65 15.32 35.41
CA ARG A 390 -8.05 16.64 35.13
C ARG A 390 -9.06 17.81 35.26
N PHE A 391 -10.22 17.67 34.64
CA PHE A 391 -11.33 18.61 34.67
C PHE A 391 -12.61 17.93 34.15
N THR A 392 -13.77 18.51 34.49
CA THR A 392 -15.03 18.11 33.89
C THR A 392 -15.22 18.81 32.55
N PRO A 393 -15.43 18.06 31.40
CA PRO A 393 -15.50 18.68 30.08
C PRO A 393 -16.74 19.55 29.84
N LEU A 394 -17.86 19.22 30.50
CA LEU A 394 -19.15 19.91 30.38
C LEU A 394 -19.65 20.27 31.77
N ILE A 395 -19.76 21.56 32.08
CA ILE A 395 -20.18 22.08 33.36
C ILE A 395 -21.68 22.38 33.32
N PRO A 396 -22.52 21.71 34.14
CA PRO A 396 -23.96 21.98 34.15
C PRO A 396 -24.29 23.35 34.70
N VAL A 397 -25.07 24.13 33.97
CA VAL A 397 -25.43 25.49 34.38
C VAL A 397 -26.44 25.52 35.51
N ASN A 398 -27.23 24.47 35.70
CA ASN A 398 -28.19 24.32 36.79
C ASN A 398 -27.53 24.16 38.17
N LEU A 399 -26.21 23.87 38.22
CA LEU A 399 -25.45 23.85 39.49
C LEU A 399 -24.93 25.22 39.92
N ILE A 400 -25.11 26.27 39.08
CA ILE A 400 -24.72 27.63 39.42
C ILE A 400 -25.69 28.16 40.48
N SER A 401 -25.15 28.70 41.57
CA SER A 401 -25.94 29.29 42.65
C SER A 401 -26.81 30.46 42.12
N PRO A 402 -28.12 30.40 42.28
CA PRO A 402 -29.03 31.43 41.77
C PRO A 402 -28.82 32.83 42.40
N ILE A 403 -28.18 32.91 43.55
CA ILE A 403 -27.85 34.16 44.23
C ILE A 403 -26.54 34.78 43.75
N ASN A 404 -25.72 34.03 43.01
CA ASN A 404 -24.43 34.51 42.50
C ASN A 404 -24.60 35.19 41.12
N LYS A 405 -24.98 36.48 41.14
CA LYS A 405 -25.20 37.28 39.93
C LYS A 405 -23.96 37.39 39.04
N ALA A 406 -22.75 37.40 39.63
CA ALA A 406 -21.49 37.47 38.87
C ALA A 406 -21.28 36.19 38.03
N THR A 407 -21.45 35.01 38.62
CA THR A 407 -21.33 33.73 37.93
C THR A 407 -22.42 33.55 36.88
N LEU A 408 -23.64 33.98 37.16
CA LEU A 408 -24.73 33.98 36.17
C LEU A 408 -24.41 34.92 35.00
N GLY A 409 -23.83 36.08 35.24
CA GLY A 409 -23.38 37.00 34.19
C GLY A 409 -22.31 36.43 33.28
N ILE A 410 -21.36 35.63 33.82
CA ILE A 410 -20.36 34.91 33.04
C ILE A 410 -21.04 33.85 32.13
N LYS A 411 -22.00 33.11 32.70
CA LYS A 411 -22.79 32.11 31.94
C LYS A 411 -23.57 32.80 30.81
N ASP A 412 -24.24 33.91 31.09
CA ASP A 412 -25.09 34.63 30.12
C ASP A 412 -24.26 35.29 29.01
N ALA A 413 -23.00 35.63 29.30
CA ALA A 413 -22.07 36.17 28.32
C ALA A 413 -21.43 35.08 27.44
N SER A 414 -21.58 33.78 27.75
CA SER A 414 -21.05 32.69 26.96
C SER A 414 -21.81 32.54 25.64
N ARG A 415 -21.05 32.44 24.53
CA ARG A 415 -21.60 32.17 23.18
C ARG A 415 -21.60 30.68 22.83
N ASN A 416 -21.02 29.82 23.67
CA ASN A 416 -20.86 28.39 23.48
C ASN A 416 -21.58 27.59 24.59
N LEU A 417 -22.84 27.94 24.87
CA LEU A 417 -23.69 27.15 25.76
C LEU A 417 -24.20 25.90 25.01
N ILE A 418 -23.74 24.74 25.41
CA ILE A 418 -24.04 23.46 24.75
C ILE A 418 -25.43 23.00 25.20
N ASP A 419 -26.31 22.76 24.21
CA ASP A 419 -27.72 22.35 24.39
C ASP A 419 -28.50 23.21 25.38
N GLY A 420 -28.05 24.46 25.62
CA GLY A 420 -28.62 25.37 26.62
C GLY A 420 -28.36 24.99 28.08
N GLN A 421 -27.57 23.91 28.34
CA GLN A 421 -27.41 23.30 29.65
C GLN A 421 -25.98 23.22 30.17
N TYR A 422 -24.97 23.29 29.27
CA TYR A 422 -23.58 23.07 29.68
C TYR A 422 -22.65 24.16 29.15
N LEU A 423 -21.72 24.60 30.00
CA LEU A 423 -20.55 25.38 29.63
C LEU A 423 -19.40 24.43 29.36
N LEU A 424 -18.46 24.83 28.47
CA LEU A 424 -17.25 24.07 28.16
C LEU A 424 -16.28 24.15 29.34
N GLY A 425 -15.94 23.03 29.94
CA GLY A 425 -14.98 22.93 31.01
C GLY A 425 -13.54 22.86 30.54
N GLY A 426 -12.60 23.38 31.32
CA GLY A 426 -11.17 23.36 31.02
C GLY A 426 -10.37 24.09 32.10
N LEU A 427 -9.07 24.20 31.92
CA LEU A 427 -8.12 24.86 32.79
C LEU A 427 -7.27 25.86 31.99
N GLN A 428 -6.58 26.78 32.66
CA GLN A 428 -5.64 27.69 31.99
C GLN A 428 -4.59 26.93 31.13
N ALA A 429 -4.09 25.80 31.60
CA ALA A 429 -3.12 24.96 30.87
C ALA A 429 -3.78 24.06 29.82
N PHE A 430 -5.10 23.92 29.83
CA PHE A 430 -5.90 23.08 28.93
C PHE A 430 -7.09 23.86 28.38
N GLN A 431 -6.80 24.93 27.66
CA GLN A 431 -7.82 25.76 27.00
C GLN A 431 -8.40 25.10 25.77
N THR A 432 -7.67 24.13 25.16
CA THR A 432 -8.17 23.24 24.12
C THR A 432 -8.24 21.82 24.67
N ASN A 433 -9.34 21.15 24.44
CA ASN A 433 -9.56 19.77 24.84
C ASN A 433 -10.52 19.07 23.87
N PRO A 434 -10.50 17.75 23.75
CA PRO A 434 -11.20 17.05 22.66
C PRO A 434 -12.72 17.28 22.64
N ILE A 435 -13.34 17.52 23.78
CA ILE A 435 -14.78 17.72 23.87
C ILE A 435 -15.13 19.15 23.49
N ALA A 436 -14.44 20.13 24.07
CA ALA A 436 -14.64 21.53 23.74
C ALA A 436 -14.31 21.83 22.28
N ASP A 437 -13.23 21.27 21.77
CA ASP A 437 -12.87 21.32 20.33
C ASP A 437 -13.99 20.78 19.46
N ALA A 438 -14.48 19.57 19.76
CA ALA A 438 -15.54 18.93 18.97
C ALA A 438 -16.83 19.74 18.93
N TYR A 439 -17.17 20.45 20.02
CA TYR A 439 -18.38 21.29 20.07
C TYR A 439 -18.20 22.68 19.46
N SER A 440 -17.01 23.25 19.56
CA SER A 440 -16.90 24.71 19.33
C SER A 440 -15.74 25.17 18.46
N ALA A 441 -14.71 24.35 18.18
CA ALA A 441 -13.57 24.79 17.35
C ALA A 441 -13.90 24.87 15.85
N GLY A 442 -15.05 24.32 15.42
CA GLY A 442 -15.44 24.22 14.01
C GLY A 442 -15.03 22.90 13.37
N TYR A 443 -14.86 22.92 12.05
CA TYR A 443 -14.55 21.71 11.27
C TYR A 443 -13.62 21.98 10.10
N ASP A 444 -12.99 20.94 9.64
CA ASP A 444 -12.15 20.88 8.46
C ASP A 444 -12.79 19.97 7.39
N ASN A 445 -12.85 20.48 6.17
CA ASN A 445 -13.28 19.76 4.97
C ASN A 445 -12.08 19.60 4.05
N ASN A 446 -11.51 18.38 3.97
CA ASN A 446 -10.45 18.09 3.02
C ASN A 446 -11.08 17.66 1.69
N ILE A 447 -10.91 18.48 0.67
CA ILE A 447 -11.47 18.28 -0.67
C ILE A 447 -10.34 17.89 -1.62
N GLN A 448 -10.49 16.76 -2.31
CA GLN A 448 -9.56 16.29 -3.31
C GLN A 448 -10.29 16.02 -4.63
N ARG A 449 -9.71 16.50 -5.72
CA ARG A 449 -10.20 16.27 -7.08
C ARG A 449 -9.05 15.74 -7.92
N VAL A 450 -9.28 14.61 -8.60
CA VAL A 450 -8.30 13.99 -9.50
C VAL A 450 -8.95 13.83 -10.85
N PHE A 451 -8.26 14.27 -11.89
CA PHE A 451 -8.66 14.10 -13.27
C PHE A 451 -7.51 13.45 -14.05
N GLN A 452 -7.81 12.40 -14.78
CA GLN A 452 -6.81 11.58 -15.47
C GLN A 452 -7.26 11.30 -16.87
N VAL A 453 -6.40 11.55 -17.85
CA VAL A 453 -6.63 11.24 -19.26
C VAL A 453 -5.43 10.48 -19.79
N THR A 454 -5.69 9.37 -20.47
CA THR A 454 -4.69 8.59 -21.19
C THR A 454 -5.19 8.32 -22.58
N ASN A 455 -4.33 8.52 -23.58
CA ASN A 455 -4.61 8.17 -24.97
C ASN A 455 -3.53 7.25 -25.50
N GLU A 456 -3.91 6.11 -26.04
CA GLU A 456 -3.07 5.17 -26.75
C GLU A 456 -3.45 5.16 -28.23
N ILE A 457 -2.47 5.27 -29.12
CA ILE A 457 -2.66 5.13 -30.56
C ILE A 457 -1.78 3.98 -31.02
N LYS A 458 -2.36 3.04 -31.78
CA LYS A 458 -1.67 1.94 -32.41
C LYS A 458 -1.85 2.01 -33.92
N ALA A 459 -0.73 1.96 -34.64
CA ALA A 459 -0.67 1.86 -36.10
C ALA A 459 -0.09 0.51 -36.52
N ASP A 460 -0.80 -0.23 -37.32
CA ASP A 460 -0.31 -1.45 -37.99
C ASP A 460 0.51 -1.05 -39.23
N LEU A 461 1.81 -1.31 -39.19
CA LEU A 461 2.76 -1.06 -40.25
C LEU A 461 3.13 -2.35 -41.02
N SER A 462 2.33 -3.41 -40.92
CA SER A 462 2.57 -4.69 -41.59
C SER A 462 2.60 -4.59 -43.12
N SER A 463 2.08 -3.52 -43.69
CA SER A 463 2.24 -3.21 -45.14
C SER A 463 3.66 -2.81 -45.53
N VAL A 464 4.47 -2.32 -44.56
CA VAL A 464 5.88 -1.96 -44.76
C VAL A 464 6.79 -3.16 -44.40
N ILE A 465 6.62 -3.66 -43.15
CA ILE A 465 7.31 -4.87 -42.69
C ILE A 465 6.28 -5.74 -41.96
N ARG A 466 6.15 -6.98 -42.41
CA ARG A 466 5.19 -7.93 -41.86
C ARG A 466 5.40 -8.11 -40.34
N GLY A 467 4.36 -7.81 -39.53
CA GLY A 467 4.39 -7.91 -38.09
C GLY A 467 4.88 -6.63 -37.36
N LEU A 468 5.21 -5.55 -38.12
CA LEU A 468 5.61 -4.27 -37.51
C LEU A 468 4.38 -3.46 -37.07
N SER A 469 4.48 -2.84 -35.92
CA SER A 469 3.52 -1.87 -35.40
C SER A 469 4.22 -0.66 -34.82
N PHE A 470 3.56 0.49 -34.81
CA PHE A 470 3.96 1.68 -34.08
C PHE A 470 2.90 2.05 -33.08
N ASN A 471 3.29 2.35 -31.86
CA ASN A 471 2.36 2.63 -30.77
C ASN A 471 2.82 3.89 -30.03
N THR A 472 1.86 4.69 -29.55
CA THR A 472 2.11 5.83 -28.68
C THR A 472 1.18 5.79 -27.49
N LEU A 473 1.66 6.25 -26.34
CA LEU A 473 0.87 6.43 -25.11
C LEU A 473 1.18 7.81 -24.56
N PHE A 474 0.14 8.62 -24.42
CA PHE A 474 0.20 9.96 -23.84
C PHE A 474 -0.72 10.01 -22.63
N ASN A 475 -0.29 10.67 -21.54
CA ASN A 475 -1.17 10.96 -20.42
C ASN A 475 -1.02 12.38 -19.90
N LEU A 476 -2.12 12.86 -19.32
CA LEU A 476 -2.22 14.08 -18.53
C LEU A 476 -3.06 13.78 -17.30
N ASP A 477 -2.42 13.79 -16.14
CA ASP A 477 -3.09 13.65 -14.86
C ASP A 477 -2.96 14.94 -14.06
N TYR A 478 -4.05 15.38 -13.47
CA TYR A 478 -4.12 16.55 -12.61
C TYR A 478 -4.84 16.20 -11.31
N ALA A 479 -4.17 16.45 -10.19
CA ALA A 479 -4.75 16.29 -8.86
C ALA A 479 -4.64 17.61 -8.10
N ASN A 480 -5.73 18.01 -7.46
CA ASN A 480 -5.79 19.17 -6.58
C ASN A 480 -6.42 18.75 -5.25
N SER A 481 -5.83 19.19 -4.16
CA SER A 481 -6.44 19.09 -2.84
C SER A 481 -6.30 20.40 -2.07
N TYR A 482 -7.28 20.69 -1.25
CA TYR A 482 -7.25 21.83 -0.34
C TYR A 482 -8.09 21.54 0.90
N LEU A 483 -7.75 22.20 1.97
CA LEU A 483 -8.48 22.16 3.24
C LEU A 483 -9.35 23.42 3.35
N GLN A 484 -10.66 23.22 3.42
CA GLN A 484 -11.63 24.26 3.71
C GLN A 484 -11.99 24.15 5.19
N SER A 485 -11.65 25.16 5.96
CA SER A 485 -11.82 25.16 7.41
C SER A 485 -12.81 26.23 7.85
N ILE A 486 -13.70 25.87 8.78
CA ILE A 486 -14.40 26.82 9.63
C ILE A 486 -13.69 26.85 10.96
N ILE A 487 -13.09 27.97 11.30
CA ILE A 487 -12.26 28.13 12.48
C ILE A 487 -12.97 29.07 13.46
N ASN A 488 -13.26 28.54 14.65
CA ASN A 488 -13.81 29.33 15.77
C ASN A 488 -12.84 29.30 16.94
N THR A 489 -12.86 30.33 17.76
CA THR A 489 -12.28 30.32 19.08
C THR A 489 -13.39 30.21 20.13
N TYR A 490 -13.09 29.60 21.24
CA TYR A 490 -14.04 29.38 22.32
C TYR A 490 -13.35 29.56 23.67
N ALA A 491 -14.13 29.93 24.67
CA ALA A 491 -13.69 29.99 26.05
C ALA A 491 -13.99 28.66 26.76
N VAL A 492 -13.11 28.31 27.68
CA VAL A 492 -13.36 27.25 28.66
C VAL A 492 -13.44 27.82 30.06
N TYR A 493 -14.12 27.11 30.92
CA TYR A 493 -14.41 27.56 32.27
C TYR A 493 -13.87 26.57 33.30
N THR A 494 -13.27 27.08 34.39
CA THR A 494 -12.93 26.30 35.58
C THR A 494 -13.94 26.65 36.69
N PRO A 495 -14.67 25.64 37.21
CA PRO A 495 -15.66 25.87 38.25
C PRO A 495 -15.01 26.02 39.63
N THR A 496 -15.53 26.96 40.45
CA THR A 496 -15.28 27.02 41.88
C THR A 496 -16.50 26.46 42.60
N TRP A 497 -16.28 25.49 43.47
CA TRP A 497 -17.32 24.75 44.17
C TRP A 497 -17.54 25.34 45.59
N SER A 498 -18.74 25.22 46.12
CA SER A 498 -19.01 25.57 47.51
C SER A 498 -18.24 24.67 48.47
N ALA A 499 -17.91 25.17 49.64
CA ALA A 499 -17.19 24.40 50.66
C ALA A 499 -18.00 23.19 51.17
N THR A 500 -19.32 23.31 51.24
CA THR A 500 -20.23 22.35 51.90
C THR A 500 -21.24 21.67 50.96
N GLY A 501 -21.08 21.74 49.65
CA GLY A 501 -22.05 21.18 48.70
C GLY A 501 -21.60 21.22 47.27
N ASP A 502 -22.42 20.70 46.35
CA ASP A 502 -22.16 20.58 44.92
C ASP A 502 -22.71 21.80 44.12
N THR A 503 -22.79 22.98 44.75
CA THR A 503 -23.22 24.21 44.07
C THR A 503 -22.00 24.96 43.55
N LEU A 504 -22.08 25.52 42.35
CA LEU A 504 -21.06 26.39 41.76
C LEU A 504 -21.15 27.79 42.31
N THR A 505 -20.09 28.24 42.95
CA THR A 505 -19.97 29.58 43.55
C THR A 505 -19.16 30.53 42.69
N GLY A 506 -18.46 30.06 41.67
CA GLY A 506 -17.69 30.86 40.76
C GLY A 506 -17.34 30.12 39.47
N LEU A 507 -17.01 30.87 38.44
CA LEU A 507 -16.49 30.41 37.17
C LEU A 507 -15.31 31.27 36.76
N GLN A 508 -14.17 30.66 36.49
CA GLN A 508 -13.04 31.37 35.91
C GLN A 508 -12.99 31.09 34.42
N LYS A 509 -13.07 32.12 33.61
CA LYS A 509 -13.04 32.04 32.13
C LYS A 509 -11.61 32.08 31.65
N PHE A 510 -11.28 31.22 30.66
CA PHE A 510 -10.02 31.21 29.93
C PHE A 510 -10.31 31.17 28.41
N GLY A 511 -9.61 32.04 27.69
CA GLY A 511 -9.77 32.20 26.25
C GLY A 511 -10.93 33.13 25.87
N ASP A 512 -11.07 33.38 24.58
CA ASP A 512 -12.11 34.27 24.03
C ASP A 512 -13.18 33.44 23.30
N ASP A 513 -14.41 33.87 23.54
CA ASP A 513 -15.60 33.20 23.06
C ASP A 513 -16.08 33.90 21.77
N THR A 514 -15.43 33.64 20.67
CA THR A 514 -15.78 34.21 19.37
C THR A 514 -16.15 33.10 18.37
N ARG A 515 -17.25 33.34 17.65
CA ARG A 515 -17.65 32.50 16.53
C ARG A 515 -17.60 33.32 15.24
N PRO A 516 -16.42 33.70 14.74
CA PRO A 516 -16.36 34.48 13.53
C PRO A 516 -16.81 33.71 12.30
N GLY A 517 -16.86 32.38 12.40
CA GLY A 517 -17.17 31.50 11.27
C GLY A 517 -16.22 31.73 10.10
N ILE A 518 -14.99 32.10 10.38
CA ILE A 518 -14.02 32.42 9.34
C ILE A 518 -13.77 31.15 8.51
N GLN A 519 -14.13 31.24 7.24
CA GLN A 519 -13.82 30.23 6.27
C GLN A 519 -12.41 30.47 5.73
N ASN A 520 -11.54 29.51 5.93
CA ASN A 520 -10.18 29.50 5.40
C ASN A 520 -10.01 28.40 4.37
N ILE A 521 -9.29 28.73 3.30
CA ILE A 521 -8.79 27.72 2.35
C ILE A 521 -7.27 27.70 2.51
N ASN A 522 -6.75 26.56 2.94
CA ASN A 522 -5.31 26.37 3.14
C ASN A 522 -4.88 24.96 2.70
N ASN A 523 -3.62 24.63 2.89
CA ASN A 523 -3.03 23.36 2.51
C ASN A 523 -3.34 22.99 1.05
N THR A 524 -3.36 23.98 0.14
CA THR A 524 -3.57 23.74 -1.28
C THR A 524 -2.38 22.98 -1.83
N ALA A 525 -2.63 21.77 -2.33
CA ALA A 525 -1.65 20.95 -3.00
C ALA A 525 -2.10 20.66 -4.44
N GLN A 526 -1.19 20.80 -5.38
CA GLN A 526 -1.40 20.46 -6.78
C GLN A 526 -0.33 19.47 -7.21
N ARG A 527 -0.75 18.47 -7.96
CA ARG A 527 0.15 17.52 -8.62
C ARG A 527 -0.29 17.36 -10.05
N GLN A 528 0.63 17.60 -10.98
CA GLN A 528 0.45 17.34 -12.39
C GLN A 528 1.44 16.25 -12.82
N SER A 529 0.97 15.26 -13.56
CA SER A 529 1.79 14.20 -14.13
C SER A 529 1.54 14.11 -15.62
N ASN A 530 2.60 14.29 -16.41
CA ASN A 530 2.57 14.13 -17.84
C ASN A 530 3.54 13.03 -18.23
N SER A 531 3.15 12.16 -19.12
CA SER A 531 4.09 11.22 -19.73
C SER A 531 3.78 10.99 -21.21
N PHE A 532 4.82 10.65 -21.93
CA PHE A 532 4.75 10.25 -23.32
C PHE A 532 5.66 9.05 -23.53
N SER A 533 5.15 8.06 -24.22
CA SER A 533 5.94 6.95 -24.74
C SER A 533 5.58 6.67 -26.19
N ALA A 534 6.58 6.24 -26.93
CA ALA A 534 6.41 5.78 -28.30
C ALA A 534 7.29 4.55 -28.52
N TRP A 535 6.74 3.51 -29.16
CA TRP A 535 7.51 2.30 -29.42
C TRP A 535 7.15 1.67 -30.74
N PHE A 536 8.16 1.08 -31.35
CA PHE A 536 7.99 0.09 -32.41
C PHE A 536 7.90 -1.30 -31.80
N GLY A 537 6.91 -2.07 -32.21
CA GLY A 537 6.73 -3.48 -31.89
C GLY A 537 6.82 -4.30 -33.17
N PHE A 538 7.55 -5.40 -33.13
CA PHE A 538 7.66 -6.37 -34.20
C PHE A 538 7.34 -7.75 -33.65
N ASP A 539 6.29 -8.38 -34.16
CA ASP A 539 5.86 -9.71 -33.74
C ASP A 539 5.68 -10.55 -35.01
N ARG A 540 6.41 -11.65 -35.12
CA ARG A 540 6.36 -12.52 -36.28
C ARG A 540 6.63 -13.97 -35.97
N THR A 541 5.81 -14.85 -36.52
CA THR A 541 6.05 -16.30 -36.56
C THR A 541 6.61 -16.66 -37.93
N VAL A 542 7.75 -17.37 -37.96
CA VAL A 542 8.45 -17.83 -39.17
C VAL A 542 8.46 -19.35 -39.15
N GLY A 543 8.04 -19.99 -40.25
CA GLY A 543 8.02 -21.45 -40.40
C GLY A 543 7.14 -22.16 -39.38
N SER A 544 6.15 -21.49 -38.78
CA SER A 544 5.21 -22.00 -37.77
C SER A 544 5.85 -22.42 -36.44
N VAL A 545 7.16 -22.27 -36.27
CA VAL A 545 7.92 -22.73 -35.09
C VAL A 545 8.79 -21.65 -34.43
N HIS A 546 9.17 -20.61 -35.19
CA HIS A 546 10.03 -19.54 -34.70
C HIS A 546 9.19 -18.31 -34.43
N ASN A 547 8.93 -18.00 -33.15
CA ASN A 547 8.24 -16.76 -32.76
C ASN A 547 9.27 -15.72 -32.34
N ILE A 548 9.28 -14.59 -33.00
CA ILE A 548 10.22 -13.49 -32.78
C ILE A 548 9.40 -12.28 -32.37
N SER A 549 9.72 -11.69 -31.23
CA SER A 549 9.17 -10.40 -30.79
C SER A 549 10.32 -9.44 -30.50
N ALA A 550 10.21 -8.22 -31.00
CA ALA A 550 11.16 -7.17 -30.69
C ALA A 550 10.42 -5.86 -30.36
N LYS A 551 10.95 -5.09 -29.41
CA LYS A 551 10.44 -3.77 -29.08
C LYS A 551 11.59 -2.79 -28.94
N MET A 552 11.36 -1.59 -29.42
CA MET A 552 12.23 -0.43 -29.20
C MET A 552 11.35 0.74 -28.77
N LEU A 553 11.59 1.27 -27.58
CA LEU A 553 10.74 2.30 -26.98
C LEU A 553 11.54 3.51 -26.49
N GLY A 554 10.91 4.66 -26.57
CA GLY A 554 11.28 5.88 -25.85
C GLY A 554 10.18 6.24 -24.86
N TYR A 555 10.57 6.59 -23.65
CA TYR A 555 9.68 7.00 -22.58
C TYR A 555 10.19 8.28 -21.92
N THR A 556 9.26 9.18 -21.61
CA THR A 556 9.53 10.36 -20.78
C THR A 556 8.34 10.67 -19.91
N SER A 557 8.60 11.11 -18.68
CA SER A 557 7.56 11.59 -17.77
C SER A 557 8.08 12.73 -16.90
N ALA A 558 7.17 13.60 -16.49
CA ALA A 558 7.42 14.67 -15.53
C ALA A 558 6.26 14.77 -14.54
N ILE A 559 6.60 14.79 -13.25
CA ILE A 559 5.65 15.02 -12.17
C ILE A 559 6.03 16.35 -11.52
N THR A 560 5.11 17.30 -11.57
CA THR A 560 5.22 18.60 -10.90
C THR A 560 4.32 18.63 -9.68
N VAL A 561 4.87 19.05 -8.57
CA VAL A 561 4.12 19.23 -7.30
C VAL A 561 4.33 20.68 -6.87
N ASN A 562 3.25 21.36 -6.45
CA ASN A 562 3.43 22.70 -5.88
C ASN A 562 4.38 22.62 -4.67
N ASN A 563 5.10 23.69 -4.39
CA ASN A 563 6.15 23.78 -3.37
C ASN A 563 7.44 22.99 -3.64
N ILE A 564 7.53 22.26 -4.77
CA ILE A 564 8.77 21.66 -5.24
C ILE A 564 9.10 22.27 -6.61
N TYR A 565 10.14 23.10 -6.66
CA TYR A 565 10.52 23.78 -7.90
C TYR A 565 10.96 22.81 -9.00
N GLN A 566 11.65 21.72 -8.61
CA GLN A 566 12.21 20.77 -9.57
C GLN A 566 11.22 19.65 -9.86
N PRO A 567 10.77 19.47 -11.10
CA PRO A 567 9.92 18.33 -11.46
C PRO A 567 10.67 17.01 -11.31
N ILE A 568 9.95 15.98 -10.88
CA ILE A 568 10.46 14.60 -10.86
C ILE A 568 10.35 14.07 -12.28
N THR A 569 11.47 13.96 -12.96
CA THR A 569 11.52 13.47 -14.34
C THR A 569 12.07 12.06 -14.41
N ASN A 570 11.56 11.26 -15.34
CA ASN A 570 12.09 9.97 -15.72
C ASN A 570 12.10 9.89 -17.25
N SER A 571 13.23 9.51 -17.82
CA SER A 571 13.34 9.25 -19.25
C SER A 571 14.26 8.07 -19.51
N HIS A 572 13.93 7.26 -20.51
CA HIS A 572 14.76 6.14 -20.92
C HIS A 572 14.46 5.68 -22.36
N LEU A 573 15.43 4.99 -22.92
CA LEU A 573 15.27 4.21 -24.13
C LEU A 573 15.29 2.73 -23.75
N GLY A 574 14.27 1.98 -24.14
CA GLY A 574 14.15 0.56 -23.87
C GLY A 574 14.26 -0.29 -25.14
N VAL A 575 14.84 -1.46 -24.98
CA VAL A 575 14.89 -2.47 -26.04
C VAL A 575 14.53 -3.83 -25.45
N GLN A 576 13.78 -4.61 -26.21
CA GLN A 576 13.47 -6.01 -25.89
C GLN A 576 13.62 -6.85 -27.15
N PHE A 577 14.18 -8.01 -27.00
CA PHE A 577 14.21 -9.06 -28.01
C PHE A 577 13.82 -10.37 -27.36
N ALA A 578 12.70 -10.94 -27.79
CA ALA A 578 12.20 -12.21 -27.31
C ALA A 578 12.14 -13.21 -28.47
N TYR A 579 12.65 -14.39 -28.25
CA TYR A 579 12.61 -15.50 -29.14
C TYR A 579 12.01 -16.72 -28.49
N ASN A 580 11.09 -17.37 -29.18
CA ASN A 580 10.44 -18.57 -28.74
C ASN A 580 10.48 -19.61 -29.87
N PHE A 581 11.02 -20.80 -29.59
CA PHE A 581 11.08 -21.95 -30.51
C PHE A 581 10.03 -22.99 -30.13
N LYS A 582 9.07 -23.22 -31.02
CA LYS A 582 7.95 -24.18 -30.85
C LYS A 582 7.15 -24.02 -29.57
N HIS A 583 7.10 -22.85 -28.99
CA HIS A 583 6.55 -22.61 -27.65
C HIS A 583 7.15 -23.55 -26.56
N LYS A 584 8.36 -24.08 -26.78
CA LYS A 584 9.09 -24.96 -25.85
C LYS A 584 10.28 -24.24 -25.18
N TYR A 585 11.02 -23.45 -25.96
CA TYR A 585 12.22 -22.74 -25.47
C TYR A 585 12.11 -21.27 -25.69
N TRP A 586 12.35 -20.49 -24.65
CA TRP A 586 12.30 -19.02 -24.68
C TRP A 586 13.65 -18.43 -24.32
N ALA A 587 13.99 -17.37 -25.00
CA ALA A 587 15.05 -16.44 -24.61
C ALA A 587 14.53 -15.00 -24.75
N ASP A 588 14.59 -14.24 -23.69
CA ASP A 588 14.18 -12.84 -23.65
C ASP A 588 15.31 -11.98 -23.12
N PHE A 589 15.76 -11.04 -23.93
CA PHE A 589 16.68 -9.99 -23.55
C PHE A 589 15.90 -8.70 -23.46
N SER A 590 15.95 -8.03 -22.29
CA SER A 590 15.38 -6.71 -22.10
C SER A 590 16.43 -5.77 -21.54
N GLY A 591 16.43 -4.53 -21.98
CA GLY A 591 17.37 -3.53 -21.49
C GLY A 591 16.83 -2.13 -21.59
N ALA A 592 17.22 -1.26 -20.65
CA ALA A 592 16.90 0.14 -20.68
C ALA A 592 18.14 1.01 -20.48
N TYR A 593 18.30 2.02 -21.31
CA TYR A 593 19.26 3.10 -21.13
C TYR A 593 18.56 4.25 -20.40
N VAL A 594 18.74 4.29 -19.08
CA VAL A 594 18.02 5.19 -18.18
C VAL A 594 18.77 6.49 -17.99
N ASN A 595 18.02 7.58 -17.80
CA ASN A 595 18.55 8.90 -17.50
C ASN A 595 17.91 9.46 -16.23
N SER A 596 18.73 10.03 -15.34
CA SER A 596 18.27 10.68 -14.11
C SER A 596 18.86 12.09 -13.97
N THR A 597 17.98 13.07 -13.80
CA THR A 597 18.37 14.46 -13.52
C THR A 597 18.81 14.68 -12.06
N ARG A 598 18.68 13.68 -11.20
CA ARG A 598 19.13 13.73 -9.82
C ARG A 598 20.62 13.48 -9.66
N LEU A 599 21.28 13.01 -10.72
CA LEU A 599 22.69 12.67 -10.74
C LEU A 599 23.52 13.73 -11.48
N PRO A 600 24.82 13.84 -11.20
CA PRO A 600 25.71 14.79 -11.88
C PRO A 600 25.83 14.47 -13.37
N ASP A 601 26.10 15.48 -14.20
CA ASP A 601 26.07 15.39 -15.68
C ASP A 601 26.85 14.20 -16.26
N GLY A 602 27.99 13.88 -15.73
CA GLY A 602 28.80 12.73 -16.15
C GLY A 602 28.22 11.35 -15.83
N ASN A 603 27.27 11.29 -14.87
CA ASN A 603 26.76 10.02 -14.29
C ASN A 603 25.24 9.87 -14.47
N ARG A 604 24.60 10.73 -15.28
CA ARG A 604 23.14 10.71 -15.47
C ARG A 604 22.61 9.49 -16.24
N MET A 605 23.48 8.83 -16.98
CA MET A 605 23.09 7.74 -17.88
C MET A 605 23.57 6.38 -17.35
N GLY A 606 22.71 5.36 -17.46
CA GLY A 606 23.04 4.00 -17.07
C GLY A 606 22.32 2.97 -17.91
N PHE A 607 22.98 1.86 -18.24
CA PHE A 607 22.38 0.75 -18.98
C PHE A 607 21.96 -0.37 -17.99
N SER A 608 20.74 -0.84 -18.12
CA SER A 608 20.10 -1.86 -17.27
C SER A 608 19.77 -3.13 -18.08
N PRO A 609 20.75 -4.02 -18.34
CA PRO A 609 20.52 -5.25 -19.08
C PRO A 609 19.90 -6.34 -18.23
N THR A 610 19.03 -7.13 -18.83
CA THR A 610 18.44 -8.35 -18.23
C THR A 610 18.30 -9.45 -19.27
N LEU A 611 18.40 -10.70 -18.83
CA LEU A 611 18.23 -11.89 -19.65
C LEU A 611 17.31 -12.87 -18.93
N SER A 612 16.40 -13.48 -19.66
CA SER A 612 15.55 -14.58 -19.17
C SER A 612 15.55 -15.73 -20.14
N LEU A 613 15.58 -16.94 -19.62
CA LEU A 613 15.47 -18.19 -20.37
C LEU A 613 14.29 -18.98 -19.82
N GLY A 614 13.60 -19.69 -20.69
CA GLY A 614 12.48 -20.56 -20.31
C GLY A 614 12.47 -21.87 -21.09
N TRP A 615 11.97 -22.91 -20.45
CA TRP A 615 11.84 -24.25 -21.00
C TRP A 615 10.52 -24.88 -20.59
N LEU A 616 9.67 -25.23 -21.56
CA LEU A 616 8.46 -26.02 -21.35
C LEU A 616 8.81 -27.48 -21.31
N ILE A 617 9.11 -28.02 -20.15
CA ILE A 617 9.52 -29.41 -19.94
C ILE A 617 8.41 -30.36 -20.35
N SER A 618 7.14 -30.00 -20.07
CA SER A 618 5.99 -30.84 -20.48
C SER A 618 5.76 -30.90 -21.99
N GLY A 619 6.41 -30.02 -22.77
CA GLY A 619 6.39 -30.09 -24.24
C GLY A 619 7.35 -31.09 -24.85
N GLU A 620 8.17 -31.78 -24.04
CA GLU A 620 9.16 -32.75 -24.51
C GLU A 620 8.57 -34.15 -24.63
N ASP A 621 9.11 -34.92 -25.58
CA ASP A 621 8.61 -36.25 -25.92
C ASP A 621 8.73 -37.23 -24.74
N PHE A 622 9.71 -37.08 -23.86
CA PHE A 622 9.89 -37.92 -22.67
C PHE A 622 8.77 -37.75 -21.61
N LEU A 623 8.02 -36.60 -21.63
CA LEU A 623 6.86 -36.39 -20.78
C LEU A 623 5.52 -36.54 -21.51
N ALA A 624 5.47 -36.73 -22.81
CA ALA A 624 4.25 -36.80 -23.61
C ALA A 624 3.25 -37.87 -23.12
N ASN A 625 3.72 -38.94 -22.51
CA ASN A 625 2.90 -40.05 -21.99
C ASN A 625 2.62 -39.94 -20.47
N VAL A 626 3.11 -38.93 -19.79
CA VAL A 626 2.94 -38.74 -18.35
C VAL A 626 1.63 -37.97 -18.07
N LYS A 627 0.51 -38.70 -17.96
CA LYS A 627 -0.84 -38.13 -17.76
C LYS A 627 -1.02 -37.28 -16.47
N ALA A 628 -0.06 -37.39 -15.55
CA ALA A 628 -0.10 -36.60 -14.30
C ALA A 628 0.36 -35.14 -14.47
N ILE A 629 1.05 -34.81 -15.56
CA ILE A 629 1.64 -33.51 -15.83
C ILE A 629 0.93 -32.87 -17.02
N ASP A 630 0.10 -31.85 -16.78
CA ASP A 630 -0.59 -31.13 -17.84
C ASP A 630 0.27 -29.98 -18.40
N HIS A 631 1.06 -29.35 -17.52
CA HIS A 631 1.96 -28.26 -17.85
C HIS A 631 3.11 -28.24 -16.86
N LEU A 632 4.34 -28.09 -17.35
CA LEU A 632 5.52 -27.90 -16.50
C LEU A 632 6.53 -27.02 -17.23
N LYS A 633 6.77 -25.83 -16.70
CA LYS A 633 7.65 -24.81 -17.26
C LYS A 633 8.67 -24.36 -16.23
N LEU A 634 9.94 -24.38 -16.60
CA LEU A 634 11.05 -23.82 -15.84
C LEU A 634 11.53 -22.53 -16.51
N SER A 635 11.77 -21.47 -15.73
CA SER A 635 12.39 -20.26 -16.24
C SER A 635 13.43 -19.73 -15.26
N ALA A 636 14.45 -19.07 -15.80
CA ALA A 636 15.49 -18.42 -15.01
C ALA A 636 15.76 -17.02 -15.59
N SER A 637 15.97 -16.04 -14.73
CA SER A 637 16.36 -14.71 -15.18
C SER A 637 17.46 -14.10 -14.30
N THR A 638 18.25 -13.22 -14.94
CA THR A 638 19.28 -12.43 -14.28
C THR A 638 19.34 -11.04 -14.88
N GLY A 639 19.85 -10.08 -14.10
CA GLY A 639 19.98 -8.72 -14.60
C GLY A 639 20.58 -7.74 -13.62
N ILE A 640 20.87 -6.55 -14.17
CA ILE A 640 21.34 -5.39 -13.42
C ILE A 640 20.41 -4.23 -13.77
N LEU A 641 19.76 -3.66 -12.77
CA LEU A 641 18.88 -2.50 -12.94
C LEU A 641 19.47 -1.30 -12.23
N ASN A 642 19.65 -0.20 -12.94
CA ASN A 642 20.04 1.07 -12.35
C ASN A 642 18.81 1.78 -11.77
N THR A 643 18.96 2.34 -10.56
CA THR A 643 17.87 3.04 -9.88
C THR A 643 18.35 4.33 -9.21
N ASP A 644 17.50 5.33 -9.25
CA ASP A 644 17.67 6.62 -8.56
C ASP A 644 16.63 6.83 -7.44
N LEU A 645 15.83 5.80 -7.14
CA LEU A 645 14.81 5.83 -6.09
C LEU A 645 15.36 6.10 -4.69
N ASP A 646 16.62 5.72 -4.46
CA ASP A 646 17.29 5.88 -3.18
C ASP A 646 18.16 7.15 -3.11
N VAL A 647 18.09 8.03 -4.11
CA VAL A 647 18.69 9.38 -4.07
C VAL A 647 17.76 10.28 -3.24
N ARG A 648 17.91 10.17 -1.91
CA ARG A 648 17.02 10.79 -0.91
C ARG A 648 17.82 11.50 0.18
N ARG A 649 17.19 12.52 0.77
CA ARG A 649 17.63 13.19 1.98
C ARG A 649 16.45 13.27 2.95
N ASN A 650 16.63 12.83 4.18
CA ASN A 650 15.55 12.78 5.19
C ASN A 650 14.26 12.11 4.67
N ASN A 651 14.41 10.97 3.98
CA ASN A 651 13.32 10.20 3.34
C ASN A 651 12.52 10.95 2.26
N GLN A 652 12.98 12.11 1.82
CA GLN A 652 12.40 12.85 0.69
C GLN A 652 13.29 12.77 -0.54
N ASP A 653 12.68 12.82 -1.72
CA ASP A 653 13.40 12.88 -2.99
C ASP A 653 14.34 14.08 -3.01
N ALA A 654 15.61 13.84 -3.31
CA ALA A 654 16.63 14.87 -3.28
C ALA A 654 17.15 15.18 -4.69
N PHE A 655 17.35 16.47 -4.94
CA PHE A 655 17.95 17.01 -6.16
C PHE A 655 19.24 17.73 -5.81
N PHE A 656 20.16 17.80 -6.77
CA PHE A 656 21.40 18.56 -6.64
C PHE A 656 22.31 18.12 -5.46
N LEU A 657 22.23 16.84 -5.01
CA LEU A 657 23.16 16.32 -4.00
C LEU A 657 24.63 16.42 -4.43
N TYR A 658 24.86 16.57 -5.75
CA TYR A 658 26.19 16.73 -6.32
C TYR A 658 26.77 18.15 -6.20
N ASN A 659 25.96 19.15 -5.77
CA ASN A 659 26.37 20.53 -5.58
C ASN A 659 26.65 20.83 -4.10
N ASN A 660 27.60 21.75 -3.83
CA ASN A 660 27.67 22.42 -2.54
C ASN A 660 26.48 23.36 -2.39
N ILE A 661 25.88 23.36 -1.21
CA ILE A 661 24.82 24.32 -0.86
C ILE A 661 25.22 25.03 0.40
N TYR A 662 25.19 26.34 0.34
CA TYR A 662 25.43 27.23 1.46
C TYR A 662 24.14 27.98 1.79
N GLY A 663 23.94 28.20 3.08
CA GLY A 663 22.79 28.95 3.60
C GLY A 663 23.23 29.99 4.62
N ARG A 664 22.27 30.79 5.06
CA ARG A 664 22.49 31.67 6.21
C ARG A 664 22.59 30.79 7.47
N GLY A 665 23.70 30.95 8.21
CA GLY A 665 23.88 30.38 9.52
C GLY A 665 23.22 31.24 10.62
N GLN A 666 23.38 30.79 11.85
CA GLN A 666 22.96 31.60 12.99
C GLN A 666 23.83 32.85 13.07
N GLY A 667 23.22 34.00 13.27
CA GLY A 667 23.94 35.25 13.53
C GLY A 667 24.61 35.21 14.89
N PHE A 668 25.63 36.01 15.04
CA PHE A 668 26.24 36.30 16.35
C PHE A 668 26.27 37.82 16.57
N SER A 669 26.17 38.22 17.79
CA SER A 669 26.25 39.64 18.18
C SER A 669 27.53 39.86 18.97
N TRP A 670 28.28 40.90 18.65
CA TRP A 670 29.38 41.36 19.50
C TRP A 670 28.81 42.14 20.67
N ASN A 671 29.39 41.96 21.84
CA ASN A 671 28.97 42.68 23.03
C ASN A 671 29.68 44.05 23.11
N ASP A 672 29.47 44.90 22.10
CA ASP A 672 30.10 46.21 21.93
C ASP A 672 29.13 47.36 22.17
N GLY A 673 27.96 47.10 22.80
CA GLY A 673 26.91 48.06 23.05
C GLY A 673 26.02 48.39 21.87
N VAL A 674 26.32 47.84 20.69
CA VAL A 674 25.44 47.92 19.48
C VAL A 674 24.92 46.50 19.22
N GLN A 675 23.61 46.30 19.29
CA GLN A 675 22.99 45.02 18.96
C GLN A 675 22.96 44.83 17.45
N ALA A 676 24.12 44.69 16.81
CA ALA A 676 24.21 44.29 15.42
C ALA A 676 24.36 42.77 15.33
N SER A 677 23.35 42.10 14.78
CA SER A 677 23.43 40.68 14.46
C SER A 677 24.25 40.49 13.19
N ASN A 678 25.42 39.89 13.32
CA ASN A 678 26.27 39.50 12.20
C ASN A 678 25.83 38.13 11.68
N GLN A 679 25.30 38.10 10.48
CA GLN A 679 24.87 36.87 9.83
C GLN A 679 26.04 36.04 9.38
N THR A 680 26.09 34.78 9.77
CA THR A 680 27.12 33.85 9.30
C THR A 680 26.65 33.07 8.07
N THR A 681 27.60 32.47 7.36
CA THR A 681 27.30 31.48 6.30
C THR A 681 27.56 30.09 6.86
N THR A 682 26.65 29.18 6.62
CA THR A 682 26.81 27.78 6.97
C THR A 682 26.73 26.89 5.72
N SER A 683 27.51 25.84 5.66
CA SER A 683 27.33 24.79 4.65
C SER A 683 26.16 23.91 5.05
N THR A 684 25.16 23.77 4.20
CA THR A 684 24.02 22.89 4.42
C THR A 684 24.15 21.56 3.68
N GLN A 685 25.10 21.46 2.74
CA GLN A 685 25.37 20.25 1.97
C GLN A 685 26.76 20.31 1.34
N GLY A 686 27.52 19.19 1.46
CA GLY A 686 28.77 18.95 0.74
C GLY A 686 28.50 18.40 -0.67
N ALA A 687 29.33 18.76 -1.65
CA ALA A 687 29.23 18.26 -3.02
C ALA A 687 29.46 16.74 -3.11
N SER A 688 28.69 16.08 -3.95
CA SER A 688 28.80 14.65 -4.27
C SER A 688 29.00 14.43 -5.78
N PRO A 689 30.12 14.91 -6.38
CA PRO A 689 30.28 14.94 -7.84
C PRO A 689 30.37 13.54 -8.47
N ASN A 690 30.69 12.52 -7.70
CA ASN A 690 30.83 11.13 -8.16
C ASN A 690 29.59 10.28 -7.86
N LEU A 691 28.48 10.91 -7.48
CA LEU A 691 27.24 10.17 -7.22
C LEU A 691 26.73 9.51 -8.50
N THR A 692 26.37 8.22 -8.40
CA THR A 692 25.86 7.42 -9.50
C THR A 692 24.57 6.70 -9.10
N PHE A 693 23.98 5.95 -10.03
CA PHE A 693 22.85 5.06 -9.73
C PHE A 693 23.23 4.02 -8.64
N ALA A 694 22.30 3.73 -7.76
CA ALA A 694 22.28 2.46 -7.06
C ALA A 694 21.91 1.35 -8.07
N ARG A 695 22.32 0.11 -7.81
CA ARG A 695 22.13 -1.02 -8.74
C ARG A 695 21.46 -2.18 -8.04
N ARG A 696 20.34 -2.63 -8.60
CA ARG A 696 19.75 -3.93 -8.27
C ARG A 696 20.40 -4.98 -9.15
N LYS A 697 21.08 -5.94 -8.55
CA LYS A 697 21.58 -7.16 -9.17
C LYS A 697 20.69 -8.31 -8.75
N GLU A 698 20.30 -9.17 -9.68
CA GLU A 698 19.42 -10.27 -9.32
C GLU A 698 19.64 -11.53 -10.13
N VAL A 699 19.30 -12.65 -9.50
CA VAL A 699 19.06 -13.95 -10.13
C VAL A 699 17.78 -14.53 -9.55
N ASN A 700 16.90 -15.04 -10.42
CA ASN A 700 15.72 -15.79 -9.97
C ASN A 700 15.47 -17.01 -10.87
N VAL A 701 14.85 -18.04 -10.28
CA VAL A 701 14.42 -19.26 -10.96
C VAL A 701 12.97 -19.51 -10.60
N SER A 702 12.12 -19.67 -11.60
CA SER A 702 10.68 -19.90 -11.44
C SER A 702 10.27 -21.24 -12.03
N LEU A 703 9.40 -21.96 -11.34
CA LEU A 703 8.75 -23.17 -11.78
C LEU A 703 7.23 -22.96 -11.80
N GLU A 704 6.60 -23.23 -12.95
CA GLU A 704 5.15 -23.24 -13.10
C GLU A 704 4.70 -24.64 -13.49
N GLY A 705 3.65 -25.16 -12.85
CA GLY A 705 3.14 -26.49 -13.12
C GLY A 705 1.62 -26.58 -12.98
N ALA A 706 1.01 -27.43 -13.79
CA ALA A 706 -0.36 -27.89 -13.65
C ALA A 706 -0.37 -29.43 -13.75
N PHE A 707 -1.12 -30.06 -12.87
CA PHE A 707 -1.07 -31.51 -12.67
C PHE A 707 -2.49 -32.09 -12.54
N PHE A 708 -2.65 -33.36 -12.98
CA PHE A 708 -3.88 -34.15 -12.79
C PHE A 708 -5.13 -33.47 -13.38
N ASN A 709 -5.08 -33.08 -14.66
CA ASN A 709 -6.14 -32.35 -15.37
C ASN A 709 -6.47 -30.99 -14.69
N ASN A 710 -5.43 -30.23 -14.33
CA ASN A 710 -5.48 -28.94 -13.61
C ASN A 710 -6.14 -29.02 -12.22
N LEU A 711 -6.18 -30.22 -11.61
CA LEU A 711 -6.57 -30.38 -10.21
C LEU A 711 -5.65 -29.56 -9.30
N LEU A 712 -4.34 -29.61 -9.58
CA LEU A 712 -3.31 -28.91 -8.82
C LEU A 712 -2.55 -27.97 -9.75
N THR A 713 -2.46 -26.68 -9.40
CA THR A 713 -1.57 -25.71 -10.05
C THR A 713 -0.55 -25.17 -9.07
N LEU A 714 0.70 -25.03 -9.52
CA LEU A 714 1.84 -24.59 -8.74
C LEU A 714 2.54 -23.45 -9.48
N GLN A 715 2.89 -22.39 -8.77
CA GLN A 715 3.84 -21.39 -9.21
C GLN A 715 4.80 -21.10 -8.06
N THR A 716 6.10 -21.22 -8.29
CA THR A 716 7.11 -20.89 -7.28
C THR A 716 8.29 -20.17 -7.91
N THR A 717 8.86 -19.24 -7.19
CA THR A 717 10.06 -18.51 -7.61
C THR A 717 11.05 -18.46 -6.45
N ILE A 718 12.28 -18.89 -6.69
CA ILE A 718 13.42 -18.70 -5.80
C ILE A 718 14.18 -17.48 -6.30
N PHE A 719 14.51 -16.56 -5.41
CA PHE A 719 15.16 -15.30 -5.79
C PHE A 719 16.30 -14.92 -4.87
N LYS A 720 17.28 -14.24 -5.45
CA LYS A 720 18.31 -13.49 -4.73
C LYS A 720 18.50 -12.15 -5.42
N THR A 721 18.34 -11.06 -4.68
CA THR A 721 18.51 -9.70 -5.16
C THR A 721 19.37 -8.89 -4.21
N GLN A 722 20.29 -8.11 -4.76
CA GLN A 722 21.20 -7.25 -4.01
C GLN A 722 21.09 -5.82 -4.54
N MET A 723 20.90 -4.88 -3.62
CA MET A 723 20.92 -3.44 -3.91
C MET A 723 22.29 -2.92 -3.52
N ASP A 724 23.11 -2.56 -4.50
CA ASP A 724 24.46 -2.05 -4.31
C ASP A 724 24.54 -0.54 -4.53
N GLY A 725 25.47 0.09 -3.83
CA GLY A 725 25.76 1.51 -4.03
C GLY A 725 24.62 2.43 -3.60
N LEU A 726 23.89 2.08 -2.55
CA LEU A 726 22.87 2.96 -1.97
C LEU A 726 23.53 4.24 -1.46
N PRO A 727 23.05 5.43 -1.85
CA PRO A 727 23.63 6.70 -1.43
C PRO A 727 23.57 6.87 0.08
N THR A 728 24.70 7.20 0.68
CA THR A 728 24.83 7.45 2.12
C THR A 728 25.90 8.50 2.40
N GLN A 729 25.75 9.23 3.51
CA GLN A 729 26.79 10.07 4.07
C GLN A 729 27.67 9.21 4.97
N ARG A 730 28.97 9.18 4.69
CA ARG A 730 29.92 8.32 5.42
C ARG A 730 30.50 9.04 6.62
N PHE A 731 29.72 9.14 7.70
CA PHE A 731 30.13 9.80 8.95
C PHE A 731 31.38 9.17 9.57
N SER A 732 31.61 7.86 9.38
CA SER A 732 32.78 7.16 9.90
C SER A 732 34.11 7.67 9.32
N GLN A 733 34.10 8.36 8.19
CA GLN A 733 35.30 8.88 7.52
C GLN A 733 35.65 10.31 7.88
N TYR A 734 34.79 10.99 8.61
CA TYR A 734 34.98 12.41 8.95
C TYR A 734 34.97 12.61 10.46
N PRO A 735 35.73 13.58 10.99
CA PRO A 735 35.60 13.99 12.35
C PRO A 735 34.18 14.42 12.71
N ASN A 736 33.74 14.15 13.92
CA ASN A 736 32.34 14.36 14.35
C ASN A 736 31.83 15.81 14.31
N TYR A 737 32.72 16.79 14.22
CA TYR A 737 32.34 18.19 14.04
C TYR A 737 31.95 18.56 12.60
N PHE A 738 32.18 17.69 11.61
CA PHE A 738 31.72 17.88 10.25
C PHE A 738 30.30 17.30 10.07
N SER A 739 29.31 17.92 10.64
CA SER A 739 27.94 17.35 10.63
C SER A 739 27.17 17.61 9.31
N THR A 740 27.40 18.71 8.62
CA THR A 740 26.60 19.13 7.44
C THR A 740 27.36 19.05 6.12
N PHE A 741 28.70 19.00 6.16
CA PHE A 741 29.54 19.05 4.96
C PHE A 741 29.84 17.68 4.35
N ILE A 742 29.36 16.59 4.96
CA ILE A 742 29.66 15.23 4.51
C ILE A 742 28.92 14.91 3.21
N PRO A 743 29.65 14.58 2.13
CA PRO A 743 29.05 14.28 0.84
C PRO A 743 28.34 12.91 0.85
N PHE A 744 27.37 12.76 -0.03
CA PHE A 744 26.79 11.45 -0.32
C PHE A 744 27.70 10.63 -1.22
N THR A 745 27.84 9.36 -0.91
CA THR A 745 28.60 8.40 -1.73
C THR A 745 27.80 7.12 -1.94
N ASN A 746 28.00 6.43 -3.05
CA ASN A 746 27.42 5.11 -3.32
C ASN A 746 28.16 4.05 -2.52
N TYR A 747 27.71 3.72 -1.30
CA TYR A 747 28.44 2.87 -0.39
C TYR A 747 27.64 1.70 0.17
N ASN A 748 26.44 1.96 0.71
CA ASN A 748 25.66 0.93 1.39
C ASN A 748 25.16 -0.14 0.43
N ALA A 749 25.00 -1.36 0.93
CA ALA A 749 24.47 -2.48 0.17
C ALA A 749 23.60 -3.38 1.03
N ASP A 750 22.44 -3.79 0.47
CA ASP A 750 21.48 -4.70 1.07
C ASP A 750 21.16 -5.86 0.15
N GLN A 751 20.95 -7.04 0.73
CA GLN A 751 20.54 -8.24 0.01
C GLN A 751 19.17 -8.71 0.50
N ARG A 752 18.39 -9.28 -0.42
CA ARG A 752 17.18 -10.06 -0.12
C ARG A 752 17.29 -11.41 -0.82
N SER A 753 16.84 -12.46 -0.14
CA SER A 753 16.80 -13.80 -0.71
C SER A 753 15.63 -14.58 -0.11
N GLY A 754 15.09 -15.49 -0.89
CA GLY A 754 13.95 -16.28 -0.45
C GLY A 754 13.25 -16.98 -1.57
N PHE A 755 11.99 -17.32 -1.33
CA PHE A 755 11.12 -17.89 -2.33
C PHE A 755 9.68 -17.40 -2.15
N ASP A 756 8.94 -17.44 -3.22
CA ASP A 756 7.48 -17.32 -3.19
C ASP A 756 6.83 -18.58 -3.79
N LEU A 757 5.66 -18.92 -3.28
CA LEU A 757 4.92 -20.12 -3.66
C LEU A 757 3.44 -19.78 -3.77
N MET A 758 2.80 -20.17 -4.87
CA MET A 758 1.35 -20.18 -5.03
C MET A 758 0.92 -21.58 -5.43
N LEU A 759 -0.05 -22.12 -4.71
CA LEU A 759 -0.62 -23.44 -4.91
C LEU A 759 -2.14 -23.33 -4.95
N ASN A 760 -2.78 -23.89 -5.98
CA ASN A 760 -4.22 -23.97 -6.05
C ASN A 760 -4.65 -25.42 -6.32
N VAL A 761 -5.69 -25.86 -5.61
CA VAL A 761 -6.34 -27.16 -5.79
C VAL A 761 -7.79 -26.92 -6.12
N ASN A 762 -8.25 -27.43 -7.27
CA ASN A 762 -9.62 -27.30 -7.73
C ASN A 762 -10.23 -28.68 -7.92
N LYS A 763 -11.28 -29.03 -7.14
CA LYS A 763 -11.92 -30.34 -7.19
C LYS A 763 -13.44 -30.23 -7.18
N LYS A 764 -14.08 -30.97 -8.05
CA LYS A 764 -15.52 -31.16 -8.01
C LYS A 764 -15.85 -32.51 -7.37
N VAL A 765 -16.65 -32.50 -6.31
CA VAL A 765 -17.10 -33.68 -5.58
C VAL A 765 -18.63 -33.70 -5.60
N GLY A 766 -19.23 -34.52 -6.45
CA GLY A 766 -20.68 -34.47 -6.69
C GLY A 766 -21.14 -33.10 -7.16
N ASN A 767 -22.02 -32.46 -6.39
CA ASN A 767 -22.54 -31.12 -6.70
C ASN A 767 -21.76 -29.99 -6.01
N VAL A 768 -20.67 -30.31 -5.31
CA VAL A 768 -19.84 -29.32 -4.59
C VAL A 768 -18.58 -29.08 -5.41
N GLU A 769 -18.32 -27.80 -5.73
CA GLU A 769 -17.08 -27.33 -6.33
C GLU A 769 -16.23 -26.70 -5.23
N LEU A 770 -15.03 -27.30 -5.00
CA LEU A 770 -14.06 -26.85 -4.00
C LEU A 770 -12.83 -26.25 -4.71
N SER A 771 -12.42 -25.07 -4.26
CA SER A 771 -11.16 -24.44 -4.67
C SER A 771 -10.42 -23.98 -3.42
N LEU A 772 -9.23 -24.53 -3.21
CA LEU A 772 -8.31 -24.14 -2.14
C LEU A 772 -7.08 -23.48 -2.79
N GLY A 773 -6.85 -22.22 -2.48
CA GLY A 773 -5.68 -21.49 -2.88
C GLY A 773 -4.80 -21.17 -1.67
N THR A 774 -3.49 -21.32 -1.81
CA THR A 774 -2.52 -20.84 -0.83
C THR A 774 -1.42 -20.06 -1.51
N ASN A 775 -0.94 -19.03 -0.85
CA ASN A 775 0.28 -18.34 -1.23
C ASN A 775 1.18 -18.21 -0.01
N LEU A 776 2.46 -18.30 -0.23
CA LEU A 776 3.49 -18.17 0.80
C LEU A 776 4.64 -17.36 0.21
N THR A 777 5.12 -16.38 0.97
CA THR A 777 6.33 -15.63 0.68
C THR A 777 7.28 -15.75 1.86
N TYR A 778 8.48 -16.22 1.60
CA TYR A 778 9.60 -16.15 2.53
C TYR A 778 10.64 -15.21 1.94
N ALA A 779 10.92 -14.10 2.62
CA ALA A 779 11.91 -13.10 2.19
C ALA A 779 12.80 -12.70 3.37
N LYS A 780 14.05 -13.11 3.31
CA LYS A 780 15.09 -12.76 4.28
C LYS A 780 15.88 -11.55 3.76
N SER A 781 15.98 -10.50 4.56
CA SER A 781 16.86 -9.36 4.29
C SER A 781 18.19 -9.50 5.04
N ASN A 782 19.26 -8.93 4.47
CA ASN A 782 20.57 -8.89 5.07
C ASN A 782 21.32 -7.61 4.67
N VAL A 783 21.91 -6.94 5.63
CA VAL A 783 22.83 -5.81 5.39
C VAL A 783 24.16 -6.37 4.91
N VAL A 784 24.55 -6.08 3.68
CA VAL A 784 25.84 -6.51 3.12
C VAL A 784 26.94 -5.52 3.49
N LYS A 785 26.61 -4.21 3.48
CA LYS A 785 27.57 -3.14 3.73
C LYS A 785 26.85 -1.92 4.31
N ARG A 786 27.44 -1.36 5.39
CA ARG A 786 27.00 -0.11 6.05
C ARG A 786 28.20 0.75 6.41
N ASP A 787 27.97 2.06 6.54
CA ASP A 787 28.93 2.97 7.16
C ASP A 787 28.74 2.88 8.67
N GLU A 788 29.62 2.13 9.34
CA GLU A 788 29.55 1.81 10.76
C GLU A 788 30.95 1.90 11.38
N LEU A 789 31.02 2.37 12.62
CA LEU A 789 32.23 2.42 13.41
C LEU A 789 31.88 2.11 14.86
N PHE A 790 31.70 0.83 15.17
CA PHE A 790 31.48 0.34 16.52
C PHE A 790 32.70 -0.41 17.02
N VAL A 791 33.05 -0.23 18.30
CA VAL A 791 34.11 -0.95 18.97
C VAL A 791 33.70 -2.42 19.12
N ASP A 792 32.45 -2.62 19.53
CA ASP A 792 31.89 -3.94 19.76
C ASP A 792 31.22 -4.45 18.49
N THR A 793 31.74 -5.52 17.91
CA THR A 793 31.32 -6.05 16.61
C THR A 793 29.87 -6.54 16.59
N TYR A 794 29.30 -6.92 17.73
CA TYR A 794 27.89 -7.32 17.82
C TYR A 794 26.92 -6.15 17.56
N GLN A 795 27.35 -4.91 17.67
CA GLN A 795 26.57 -3.72 17.33
C GLN A 795 26.48 -3.47 15.82
N ASN A 796 27.41 -4.01 15.03
CA ASN A 796 27.38 -3.83 13.58
C ASN A 796 26.10 -4.36 12.97
N ARG A 797 25.52 -3.60 12.05
CA ARG A 797 24.35 -4.02 11.28
C ARG A 797 24.70 -4.96 10.13
N ALA A 798 25.94 -4.88 9.62
CA ALA A 798 26.45 -5.78 8.60
C ALA A 798 26.27 -7.25 9.02
N GLY A 799 25.74 -8.09 8.14
CA GLY A 799 25.41 -9.48 8.42
C GLY A 799 24.06 -9.70 9.12
N LYS A 800 23.32 -8.64 9.51
CA LYS A 800 22.03 -8.72 10.20
C LYS A 800 20.88 -8.28 9.27
N PRO A 801 19.61 -8.57 9.62
CA PRO A 801 18.47 -8.07 8.86
C PRO A 801 18.50 -6.54 8.70
N VAL A 802 18.04 -6.05 7.55
CA VAL A 802 17.96 -4.60 7.27
C VAL A 802 17.10 -3.87 8.31
N ASP A 803 16.08 -4.56 8.79
CA ASP A 803 15.09 -4.12 9.77
C ASP A 803 15.37 -4.64 11.19
N ALA A 804 16.63 -4.96 11.52
CA ALA A 804 17.04 -5.42 12.85
C ALA A 804 16.70 -4.39 13.93
N ILE A 805 16.16 -4.88 15.03
CA ILE A 805 15.89 -4.11 16.25
C ILE A 805 17.08 -4.31 17.19
N PHE A 806 17.67 -3.22 17.62
CA PHE A 806 18.72 -3.20 18.62
C PHE A 806 18.15 -2.70 19.93
N GLY A 807 18.65 -3.24 21.03
CA GLY A 807 18.25 -2.88 22.37
C GLY A 807 19.01 -3.69 23.42
N LEU A 808 18.70 -3.39 24.67
CA LEU A 808 19.31 -4.05 25.84
C LEU A 808 18.64 -5.40 26.09
N VAL A 809 19.38 -6.33 26.69
CA VAL A 809 18.85 -7.59 27.20
C VAL A 809 18.56 -7.43 28.68
N SER A 810 17.31 -7.69 29.10
CA SER A 810 16.88 -7.59 30.48
C SER A 810 17.20 -8.88 31.26
N ASP A 811 17.58 -8.71 32.53
CA ASP A 811 17.78 -9.78 33.53
C ASP A 811 16.79 -9.63 34.69
N GLY A 812 15.53 -9.24 34.37
CA GLY A 812 14.46 -9.03 35.33
C GLY A 812 14.52 -7.63 35.98
N PHE A 813 14.04 -7.56 37.22
CA PHE A 813 14.00 -6.33 38.01
C PHE A 813 14.96 -6.44 39.21
N PHE A 814 15.52 -5.30 39.63
CA PHE A 814 16.29 -5.26 40.87
C PHE A 814 15.39 -5.58 42.07
N ASN A 815 15.80 -6.57 42.89
CA ASN A 815 15.03 -7.01 44.04
C ASN A 815 15.12 -6.04 45.23
N ASP A 816 16.36 -5.54 45.51
CA ASP A 816 16.66 -4.67 46.62
C ASP A 816 17.99 -3.90 46.38
N GLN A 817 18.44 -3.11 47.35
CA GLN A 817 19.66 -2.34 47.26
C GLN A 817 20.92 -3.20 47.19
N ALA A 818 20.92 -4.38 47.80
CA ALA A 818 22.04 -5.31 47.71
C ALA A 818 22.23 -5.88 46.31
N ASP A 819 21.11 -6.21 45.64
CA ASP A 819 21.10 -6.62 44.24
C ASP A 819 21.65 -5.49 43.34
N ILE A 820 21.25 -4.23 43.53
CA ILE A 820 21.76 -3.08 42.78
C ILE A 820 23.31 -2.96 42.97
N ASN A 821 23.77 -3.06 44.22
CA ASN A 821 25.18 -2.88 44.53
C ASN A 821 26.10 -4.01 44.00
N SER A 822 25.53 -5.20 43.75
CA SER A 822 26.25 -6.39 43.26
C SER A 822 26.30 -6.51 41.77
N ASN A 823 25.47 -5.72 41.04
CA ASN A 823 25.38 -5.76 39.61
C ASN A 823 26.16 -4.62 38.91
N PRO A 824 26.45 -4.71 37.60
CA PRO A 824 27.02 -3.63 36.83
C PRO A 824 26.22 -2.33 36.94
N ARG A 825 26.95 -1.20 37.02
CA ARG A 825 26.32 0.11 37.16
C ARG A 825 25.62 0.53 35.88
N GLN A 826 24.32 0.83 35.95
CA GLN A 826 23.53 1.34 34.82
C GLN A 826 23.67 2.87 34.72
N LEU A 827 24.07 3.38 33.54
CA LEU A 827 24.42 4.81 33.36
C LEU A 827 23.24 5.67 32.85
N PHE A 828 22.10 5.10 32.61
CA PHE A 828 20.96 5.82 31.99
C PHE A 828 20.22 6.75 32.96
N SER A 829 20.04 6.33 34.19
CA SER A 829 19.54 7.10 35.32
C SER A 829 19.86 6.38 36.64
N GLU A 830 19.63 7.04 37.76
CA GLU A 830 19.67 6.37 39.07
C GLU A 830 18.63 5.23 39.09
N VAL A 831 19.06 4.06 39.54
CA VAL A 831 18.22 2.86 39.64
C VAL A 831 17.83 2.56 41.07
N ARG A 832 16.64 1.99 41.26
CA ARG A 832 16.06 1.61 42.57
C ARG A 832 15.48 0.20 42.49
N PRO A 833 15.17 -0.47 43.60
CA PRO A 833 14.48 -1.74 43.59
C PRO A 833 13.20 -1.68 42.75
N GLY A 834 13.00 -2.67 41.87
CA GLY A 834 11.90 -2.72 40.89
C GLY A 834 12.19 -2.06 39.56
N ASP A 835 13.34 -1.42 39.36
CA ASP A 835 13.80 -0.97 38.04
C ASP A 835 14.36 -2.14 37.23
N ILE A 836 14.35 -2.04 35.90
CA ILE A 836 14.84 -3.07 35.01
C ILE A 836 16.35 -3.21 35.16
N LYS A 837 16.80 -4.46 35.33
CA LYS A 837 18.21 -4.85 35.37
C LYS A 837 18.62 -5.32 33.97
N TYR A 838 19.76 -4.87 33.48
CA TYR A 838 20.26 -5.21 32.15
C TYR A 838 21.55 -6.00 32.19
N VAL A 839 21.81 -6.79 31.15
CA VAL A 839 23.00 -7.62 30.99
C VAL A 839 24.15 -6.79 30.41
N ASP A 840 25.31 -6.85 31.05
CA ASP A 840 26.57 -6.30 30.54
C ASP A 840 27.09 -7.22 29.41
N GLN A 841 27.06 -6.71 28.18
CA GLN A 841 27.39 -7.48 26.97
C GLN A 841 28.89 -7.49 26.69
N ASN A 842 29.61 -6.44 27.07
CA ASN A 842 31.03 -6.26 26.79
C ASN A 842 31.94 -6.60 28.01
N GLY A 843 31.36 -6.77 29.20
CA GLY A 843 32.06 -7.16 30.41
C GLY A 843 32.84 -6.02 31.12
N ASP A 844 32.53 -4.75 30.80
CA ASP A 844 33.23 -3.60 31.34
C ASP A 844 32.66 -3.10 32.70
N LYS A 845 31.63 -3.79 33.22
CA LYS A 845 30.91 -3.52 34.47
C LYS A 845 30.06 -2.22 34.43
N LEU A 846 29.83 -1.71 33.26
CA LEU A 846 28.93 -0.57 33.02
C LEU A 846 27.84 -1.00 32.05
N ILE A 847 26.62 -0.51 32.22
CA ILE A 847 25.53 -0.69 31.28
C ILE A 847 25.26 0.64 30.60
N ASP A 848 25.56 0.70 29.31
CA ASP A 848 25.33 1.87 28.46
C ASP A 848 24.90 1.49 27.06
N SER A 849 24.98 2.39 26.07
CA SER A 849 24.60 2.12 24.69
C SER A 849 25.49 1.08 24.00
N ARG A 850 26.64 0.72 24.57
CA ARG A 850 27.53 -0.32 24.02
C ARG A 850 26.98 -1.73 24.30
N ASP A 851 26.03 -1.87 25.24
CA ASP A 851 25.41 -3.15 25.57
C ASP A 851 24.19 -3.45 24.70
N GLU A 852 23.85 -2.56 23.75
CA GLU A 852 22.77 -2.79 22.83
C GLU A 852 23.14 -3.88 21.79
N VAL A 853 22.38 -4.97 21.75
CA VAL A 853 22.53 -6.07 20.80
C VAL A 853 21.29 -6.19 19.91
N MET A 854 21.37 -7.01 18.87
CA MET A 854 20.17 -7.32 18.10
C MET A 854 19.20 -8.18 18.92
N ILE A 855 18.06 -7.63 19.29
CA ILE A 855 17.00 -8.30 20.06
C ILE A 855 15.86 -8.83 19.19
N GLY A 856 15.73 -8.39 17.93
CA GLY A 856 14.66 -8.83 17.04
C GLY A 856 14.72 -8.18 15.67
N ARG A 857 13.60 -8.29 14.92
CA ARG A 857 13.40 -7.64 13.62
C ARG A 857 11.96 -7.17 13.45
N PHE A 858 11.74 -6.04 12.77
CA PHE A 858 10.38 -5.51 12.59
C PHE A 858 9.55 -6.29 11.57
N MET A 859 10.12 -6.58 10.41
CA MET A 859 9.37 -7.21 9.32
C MET A 859 9.28 -8.72 9.51
N ALA A 860 8.09 -9.27 9.35
CA ALA A 860 7.89 -10.70 9.28
C ALA A 860 8.49 -11.25 7.98
N PRO A 861 9.47 -12.16 8.03
CA PRO A 861 10.05 -12.76 6.83
C PRO A 861 9.10 -13.75 6.13
N ILE A 862 8.11 -14.25 6.83
CA ILE A 862 7.11 -15.19 6.31
C ILE A 862 5.75 -14.48 6.29
N VAL A 863 5.14 -14.42 5.11
CA VAL A 863 3.76 -13.93 4.91
C VAL A 863 3.02 -14.97 4.07
N TYR A 864 1.79 -15.28 4.44
CA TYR A 864 0.99 -16.29 3.75
C TYR A 864 -0.50 -15.95 3.72
N GLY A 865 -1.18 -16.52 2.72
CA GLY A 865 -2.63 -16.45 2.57
C GLY A 865 -3.21 -17.82 2.26
N LEU A 866 -4.39 -18.09 2.81
CA LEU A 866 -5.19 -19.28 2.54
C LEU A 866 -6.58 -18.83 2.11
N ASN A 867 -7.03 -19.24 0.94
CA ASN A 867 -8.38 -18.97 0.47
C ASN A 867 -9.10 -20.28 0.15
N LEU A 868 -10.30 -20.42 0.68
CA LEU A 868 -11.20 -21.54 0.42
C LEU A 868 -12.44 -20.99 -0.26
N ASN A 869 -12.80 -21.57 -1.38
CA ASN A 869 -14.06 -21.32 -2.06
C ASN A 869 -14.83 -22.62 -2.20
N MET A 870 -16.08 -22.63 -1.75
CA MET A 870 -16.97 -23.77 -1.81
C MET A 870 -18.28 -23.35 -2.49
N ALA A 871 -18.58 -23.90 -3.65
CA ALA A 871 -19.83 -23.66 -4.36
C ALA A 871 -20.73 -24.90 -4.30
N TYR A 872 -21.97 -24.73 -3.89
CA TYR A 872 -22.98 -25.78 -3.87
C TYR A 872 -24.30 -25.23 -4.45
N LYS A 873 -24.69 -25.71 -5.61
CA LYS A 873 -25.85 -25.16 -6.35
C LYS A 873 -25.71 -23.63 -6.52
N ASN A 874 -26.63 -22.87 -5.92
CA ASN A 874 -26.69 -21.41 -6.00
C ASN A 874 -25.94 -20.70 -4.86
N PHE A 875 -25.41 -21.45 -3.89
CA PHE A 875 -24.66 -20.90 -2.76
C PHE A 875 -23.15 -20.95 -3.05
N ASN A 876 -22.45 -19.90 -2.63
CA ASN A 876 -21.00 -19.85 -2.65
C ASN A 876 -20.50 -19.34 -1.29
N LEU A 877 -19.67 -20.12 -0.62
CA LEU A 877 -18.97 -19.74 0.60
C LEU A 877 -17.50 -19.47 0.28
N PHE A 878 -17.05 -18.29 0.60
CA PHE A 878 -15.64 -17.88 0.50
C PHE A 878 -15.06 -17.61 1.89
N VAL A 879 -13.85 -18.10 2.15
CA VAL A 879 -13.09 -17.83 3.37
C VAL A 879 -11.66 -17.45 3.02
N LEU A 880 -11.17 -16.35 3.61
CA LEU A 880 -9.78 -15.90 3.48
C LEU A 880 -9.14 -15.80 4.86
N GLY A 881 -8.03 -16.49 5.01
CA GLY A 881 -7.09 -16.34 6.11
C GLY A 881 -5.78 -15.73 5.63
N THR A 882 -5.18 -14.83 6.43
CA THR A 882 -3.87 -14.24 6.15
C THR A 882 -3.00 -14.32 7.39
N GLY A 883 -1.72 -14.59 7.22
CA GLY A 883 -0.81 -14.71 8.34
C GLY A 883 0.58 -14.16 8.08
N SER A 884 1.31 -13.92 9.18
CA SER A 884 2.69 -13.49 9.15
C SER A 884 3.44 -14.04 10.37
N ASN A 885 4.71 -14.44 10.17
CA ASN A 885 5.54 -15.01 11.22
C ASN A 885 6.99 -14.50 11.16
N GLY A 886 7.60 -14.35 12.36
CA GLY A 886 9.00 -14.02 12.55
C GLY A 886 9.28 -12.52 12.66
N GLY A 887 8.26 -11.68 12.76
CA GLY A 887 8.40 -10.26 13.07
C GLY A 887 8.21 -9.95 14.55
N ASN A 888 8.69 -8.78 14.97
CA ASN A 888 8.57 -8.26 16.32
C ASN A 888 8.03 -6.82 16.30
N GLY A 889 7.49 -6.40 17.43
CA GLY A 889 7.14 -5.02 17.72
C GLY A 889 7.67 -4.60 19.07
N LEU A 890 7.76 -3.29 19.31
CA LEU A 890 8.15 -2.71 20.59
C LEU A 890 6.95 -2.04 21.26
N LYS A 891 6.72 -2.32 22.52
CA LYS A 891 5.76 -1.62 23.38
C LYS A 891 6.38 -0.31 23.86
N ASN A 892 6.53 0.69 22.97
CA ASN A 892 7.30 1.91 23.19
C ASN A 892 6.49 3.22 23.06
N ASN A 893 5.17 3.16 23.24
CA ASN A 893 4.32 4.35 23.32
C ASN A 893 3.86 4.64 24.76
N ASN A 894 3.25 5.81 24.99
CA ASN A 894 2.81 6.25 26.32
C ASN A 894 1.77 5.36 27.00
N TYR A 895 1.16 4.43 26.31
CA TYR A 895 0.28 3.42 26.88
C TYR A 895 1.06 2.36 27.66
N PHE A 896 2.25 1.99 27.15
CA PHE A 896 3.12 0.99 27.76
C PHE A 896 4.24 1.62 28.60
N TRP A 897 4.78 2.77 28.19
CA TRP A 897 5.83 3.49 28.89
C TRP A 897 5.20 4.58 29.74
N VAL A 898 4.75 4.19 30.94
CA VAL A 898 4.02 5.06 31.86
C VAL A 898 4.95 5.56 32.94
N SER A 899 5.22 6.85 32.96
CA SER A 899 6.03 7.53 34.00
C SER A 899 5.57 8.98 34.22
N GLY A 900 6.03 9.56 35.29
CA GLY A 900 5.65 10.93 35.62
C GLY A 900 4.14 11.08 35.86
N ASP A 901 3.59 12.15 35.38
CA ASP A 901 2.15 12.48 35.46
C ASP A 901 1.38 12.09 34.17
N LEU A 902 1.90 11.14 33.38
CA LEU A 902 1.19 10.61 32.22
C LEU A 902 -0.11 9.90 32.62
N LYS A 903 -1.00 9.69 31.66
CA LYS A 903 -2.20 8.90 31.87
C LYS A 903 -1.83 7.42 32.03
N TYR A 904 -2.22 6.83 33.17
CA TYR A 904 -1.88 5.44 33.47
C TYR A 904 -2.85 4.49 32.79
N SER A 905 -2.30 3.57 32.00
CA SER A 905 -3.04 2.47 31.38
C SER A 905 -3.14 1.27 32.34
N ASP A 906 -3.97 0.28 32.00
CA ASP A 906 -4.17 -0.94 32.79
C ASP A 906 -2.91 -1.81 32.91
N VAL A 907 -1.90 -1.63 32.06
CA VAL A 907 -0.64 -2.40 32.11
C VAL A 907 0.12 -2.19 33.42
N VAL A 908 -0.07 -1.04 34.09
CA VAL A 908 0.62 -0.72 35.36
C VAL A 908 0.12 -1.54 36.55
N ARG A 909 -0.99 -2.31 36.40
CA ARG A 909 -1.48 -3.20 37.44
C ARG A 909 -0.52 -4.35 37.73
N ASP A 910 0.23 -4.78 36.71
CA ASP A 910 1.22 -5.87 36.79
C ASP A 910 2.62 -5.38 37.22
N ARG A 911 2.69 -4.19 37.86
CA ARG A 911 3.92 -3.55 38.27
C ARG A 911 4.62 -4.27 39.42
N TRP A 912 5.93 -4.05 39.49
CA TRP A 912 6.73 -4.48 40.59
C TRP A 912 6.39 -3.68 41.87
N THR A 913 6.18 -4.41 42.97
CA THR A 913 6.11 -3.97 44.37
C THR A 913 6.81 -5.01 45.20
N GLU A 914 7.10 -4.71 46.48
CA GLU A 914 7.71 -5.69 47.38
C GLU A 914 6.86 -6.98 47.48
N SER A 915 5.54 -6.88 47.38
CA SER A 915 4.64 -8.04 47.44
C SER A 915 4.48 -8.77 46.10
N THR A 916 4.78 -8.16 44.98
CA THR A 916 4.61 -8.72 43.63
C THR A 916 5.94 -9.02 42.94
N LYS A 917 7.08 -8.86 43.59
CA LYS A 917 8.42 -8.97 42.99
C LYS A 917 8.67 -10.29 42.26
N ALA A 918 8.02 -11.39 42.68
CA ALA A 918 8.16 -12.69 42.05
C ALA A 918 7.29 -12.87 40.81
N THR A 919 6.27 -12.06 40.59
CA THR A 919 5.25 -12.21 39.55
C THR A 919 5.13 -10.97 38.64
N ALA A 920 5.78 -9.87 39.00
CA ALA A 920 5.70 -8.62 38.24
C ALA A 920 6.22 -8.79 36.82
N THR A 921 5.50 -8.22 35.87
CA THR A 921 5.87 -8.16 34.45
C THR A 921 6.06 -6.72 33.96
N TYR A 922 5.95 -5.77 34.87
CA TYR A 922 6.08 -4.34 34.63
C TYR A 922 6.98 -3.73 35.75
N PRO A 923 7.88 -2.77 35.42
CA PRO A 923 8.75 -2.17 36.41
C PRO A 923 7.97 -1.39 37.50
N ARG A 924 8.66 -1.01 38.58
CA ARG A 924 8.09 -0.13 39.60
C ARG A 924 7.55 1.16 38.97
N LEU A 925 6.52 1.74 39.55
CA LEU A 925 6.02 3.03 39.15
C LEU A 925 6.96 4.15 39.66
N SER A 926 7.13 5.17 38.81
CA SER A 926 7.86 6.39 39.14
C SER A 926 7.05 7.62 38.73
N SER A 927 7.00 8.62 39.59
CA SER A 927 6.42 9.94 39.30
C SER A 927 7.39 10.85 38.52
N GLN A 928 8.58 10.36 38.26
CA GLN A 928 9.62 11.01 37.47
C GLN A 928 9.85 10.26 36.15
N GLN A 929 10.59 10.86 35.23
CA GLN A 929 11.00 10.14 34.03
C GLN A 929 12.05 9.09 34.37
N SER A 930 11.82 7.85 33.94
CA SER A 930 12.78 6.75 34.12
C SER A 930 13.46 6.40 32.80
N ALA A 931 14.60 7.02 32.52
CA ALA A 931 15.39 6.72 31.34
C ALA A 931 15.97 5.31 31.34
N ASN A 932 16.05 4.65 32.49
CA ASN A 932 16.49 3.26 32.64
C ASN A 932 15.40 2.29 32.15
N ASN A 933 14.14 2.44 32.65
CA ASN A 933 13.08 1.48 32.39
C ASN A 933 12.51 1.61 30.98
N PHE A 934 12.48 2.82 30.41
CA PHE A 934 11.82 3.10 29.14
C PHE A 934 12.82 3.26 27.99
N ARG A 935 13.47 2.12 27.67
CA ARG A 935 14.43 1.94 26.59
C ARG A 935 14.06 0.72 25.75
N SER A 936 14.53 0.73 24.50
CA SER A 936 14.43 -0.46 23.65
C SER A 936 15.15 -1.62 24.34
N SER A 937 14.38 -2.64 24.70
CA SER A 937 14.89 -3.87 25.30
C SER A 937 13.97 -5.04 24.98
N ASP A 938 14.43 -6.23 25.23
CA ASP A 938 13.67 -7.46 25.04
C ASP A 938 12.44 -7.54 25.96
N LEU A 939 12.42 -6.87 27.14
CA LEU A 939 11.24 -6.74 28.00
C LEU A 939 10.05 -6.08 27.27
N TRP A 940 10.35 -5.10 26.43
CA TRP A 940 9.33 -4.38 25.66
C TRP A 940 9.07 -5.00 24.29
N LEU A 941 9.85 -6.03 23.92
CA LEU A 941 9.68 -6.72 22.66
C LEU A 941 8.49 -7.69 22.74
N TYR A 942 7.71 -7.77 21.65
CA TYR A 942 6.70 -8.80 21.48
C TYR A 942 6.73 -9.36 20.07
N ASN A 943 6.40 -10.63 19.89
CA ASN A 943 6.28 -11.19 18.55
C ASN A 943 4.97 -10.75 17.89
N THR A 944 5.02 -10.50 16.59
CA THR A 944 3.86 -10.11 15.76
C THR A 944 3.25 -11.29 15.00
N ASN A 945 3.61 -12.53 15.39
CA ASN A 945 3.09 -13.75 14.80
C ASN A 945 1.58 -13.80 14.90
N ARG A 946 0.93 -13.97 13.76
CA ARG A 946 -0.53 -13.97 13.70
C ARG A 946 -1.06 -14.74 12.50
N PHE A 947 -2.26 -15.24 12.66
CA PHE A 947 -3.16 -15.67 11.60
C PHE A 947 -4.47 -14.91 11.74
N ASN A 948 -4.87 -14.18 10.72
CA ASN A 948 -6.12 -13.41 10.71
C ASN A 948 -7.17 -14.17 9.90
N LEU A 949 -8.34 -14.37 10.47
CA LEU A 949 -9.56 -14.69 9.71
C LEU A 949 -9.99 -13.37 9.04
N SER A 950 -9.44 -13.15 7.84
CA SER A 950 -9.51 -11.86 7.16
C SER A 950 -10.85 -11.63 6.53
N LYS A 951 -11.52 -12.68 6.01
CA LYS A 951 -12.85 -12.56 5.41
C LYS A 951 -13.62 -13.88 5.40
N ILE A 952 -14.93 -13.76 5.57
CA ILE A 952 -15.91 -14.78 5.24
C ILE A 952 -17.01 -14.09 4.43
N GLN A 953 -17.40 -14.66 3.29
CA GLN A 953 -18.54 -14.18 2.50
C GLN A 953 -19.40 -15.37 2.07
N LEU A 954 -20.71 -15.27 2.31
CA LEU A 954 -21.71 -16.18 1.78
C LEU A 954 -22.52 -15.47 0.72
N THR A 955 -22.50 -15.98 -0.49
CA THR A 955 -23.19 -15.44 -1.66
C THR A 955 -24.29 -16.40 -2.11
N TYR A 956 -25.46 -15.87 -2.43
CA TYR A 956 -26.56 -16.60 -3.03
C TYR A 956 -26.90 -16.01 -4.40
N ASN A 957 -26.78 -16.82 -5.43
CA ASN A 957 -27.18 -16.45 -6.79
C ASN A 957 -28.63 -16.87 -6.99
N LEU A 958 -29.53 -15.92 -7.25
CA LEU A 958 -30.92 -16.22 -7.48
C LEU A 958 -31.09 -17.02 -8.79
N PRO A 959 -31.83 -18.13 -8.76
CA PRO A 959 -32.07 -18.93 -9.96
C PRO A 959 -32.81 -18.14 -11.03
N GLU A 960 -32.47 -18.34 -12.30
CA GLU A 960 -33.17 -17.71 -13.46
C GLU A 960 -34.68 -17.88 -13.39
N LYS A 961 -35.16 -19.01 -12.84
CA LYS A 961 -36.60 -19.30 -12.68
C LYS A 961 -37.31 -18.33 -11.71
N VAL A 962 -36.56 -17.81 -10.70
CA VAL A 962 -37.11 -16.86 -9.71
C VAL A 962 -37.10 -15.43 -10.26
N ILE A 963 -36.09 -15.08 -11.05
CA ILE A 963 -35.97 -13.77 -11.69
C ILE A 963 -37.05 -13.60 -12.77
N GLY A 964 -37.48 -14.70 -13.38
CA GLY A 964 -38.58 -14.74 -14.31
C GLY A 964 -38.28 -14.05 -15.64
N LYS A 965 -39.36 -13.50 -16.28
CA LYS A 965 -39.26 -12.76 -17.54
C LYS A 965 -38.96 -11.26 -17.32
N THR A 966 -38.26 -10.91 -16.23
CA THR A 966 -37.88 -9.52 -15.95
C THR A 966 -36.73 -9.11 -16.84
N PHE A 967 -36.45 -7.81 -16.90
CA PHE A 967 -35.25 -7.27 -17.58
C PHE A 967 -33.95 -7.56 -16.85
N VAL A 968 -34.00 -8.14 -15.63
CA VAL A 968 -32.82 -8.55 -14.82
C VAL A 968 -32.36 -9.93 -15.30
N LYS A 969 -31.10 -10.03 -15.76
CA LYS A 969 -30.49 -11.29 -16.24
C LYS A 969 -29.81 -12.09 -15.14
N GLY A 970 -29.47 -11.44 -14.06
CA GLY A 970 -28.83 -12.09 -12.91
C GLY A 970 -28.97 -11.24 -11.67
N LEU A 971 -29.20 -11.89 -10.54
CA LEU A 971 -29.28 -11.25 -9.23
C LEU A 971 -28.54 -12.09 -8.21
N LEU A 972 -27.61 -11.47 -7.48
CA LEU A 972 -26.94 -12.11 -6.37
C LEU A 972 -27.05 -11.23 -5.10
N VAL A 973 -27.11 -11.91 -3.97
CA VAL A 973 -27.10 -11.28 -2.64
C VAL A 973 -26.01 -11.94 -1.83
N TYR A 974 -25.30 -11.16 -1.00
CA TYR A 974 -24.28 -11.71 -0.13
C TYR A 974 -24.28 -11.04 1.24
N ILE A 975 -23.77 -11.78 2.21
CA ILE A 975 -23.38 -11.29 3.53
C ILE A 975 -21.89 -11.53 3.67
N ALA A 976 -21.16 -10.56 4.24
CA ALA A 976 -19.72 -10.66 4.40
C ALA A 976 -19.28 -10.11 5.75
N GLY A 977 -18.30 -10.78 6.35
CA GLY A 977 -17.55 -10.26 7.49
C GLY A 977 -16.07 -10.13 7.12
N SER A 978 -15.44 -9.01 7.49
CA SER A 978 -14.01 -8.77 7.24
C SER A 978 -13.26 -8.40 8.51
N ASN A 979 -11.97 -8.78 8.59
CA ASN A 979 -11.09 -8.59 9.76
C ASN A 979 -11.69 -9.20 11.03
N LEU A 980 -12.26 -10.39 10.95
CA LEU A 980 -13.12 -10.98 11.96
C LEU A 980 -12.38 -11.35 13.24
N TYR A 981 -11.20 -11.98 13.12
CA TYR A 981 -10.47 -12.44 14.29
C TYR A 981 -8.96 -12.57 14.02
N THR A 982 -8.14 -12.23 15.02
CA THR A 982 -6.68 -12.46 15.01
C THR A 982 -6.34 -13.60 15.98
N PHE A 983 -5.80 -14.68 15.47
CA PHE A 983 -5.19 -15.75 16.24
C PHE A 983 -3.73 -15.38 16.49
N SER A 984 -3.41 -14.98 17.72
CA SER A 984 -2.07 -14.61 18.18
C SER A 984 -2.01 -14.63 19.70
N GLN A 985 -0.85 -14.95 20.25
CA GLN A 985 -0.60 -14.82 21.70
C GLN A 985 -0.66 -13.33 22.13
N ASN A 986 -0.24 -12.43 21.25
CA ASN A 986 -0.22 -10.98 21.48
C ASN A 986 -1.43 -10.26 20.87
N ARG A 987 -2.59 -10.96 20.71
CA ARG A 987 -3.77 -10.38 20.08
C ARG A 987 -4.21 -9.04 20.70
N LYS A 988 -4.19 -8.95 22.04
CA LYS A 988 -4.59 -7.72 22.76
C LYS A 988 -3.77 -6.51 22.33
N ILE A 989 -2.47 -6.70 22.05
CA ILE A 989 -1.57 -5.63 21.57
C ILE A 989 -1.78 -5.39 20.08
N LEU A 990 -1.90 -6.46 19.28
CA LEU A 990 -2.04 -6.37 17.82
C LEU A 990 -3.39 -5.76 17.37
N ASP A 991 -4.46 -5.97 18.14
CA ASP A 991 -5.78 -5.40 17.86
C ASP A 991 -5.91 -3.95 18.35
N LEU A 992 -5.00 -3.50 19.23
CA LEU A 992 -5.04 -2.19 19.87
C LEU A 992 -4.45 -1.09 18.97
N SER A 993 -5.13 0.05 18.93
CA SER A 993 -4.61 1.30 18.37
C SER A 993 -4.64 2.36 19.47
N VAL A 994 -3.48 2.88 19.85
CA VAL A 994 -3.35 3.92 20.87
C VAL A 994 -3.14 5.27 20.16
N ALA A 995 -3.82 6.31 20.62
CA ALA A 995 -3.76 7.68 20.07
C ALA A 995 -4.15 7.79 18.58
N GLY A 996 -4.84 6.81 18.05
CA GLY A 996 -5.33 6.76 16.67
C GLY A 996 -6.68 6.06 16.56
N THR A 997 -7.27 6.13 15.38
CA THR A 997 -8.54 5.45 15.09
C THR A 997 -8.40 3.95 15.33
N PRO A 998 -9.36 3.29 16.01
CA PRO A 998 -9.34 1.84 16.24
C PRO A 998 -9.33 1.03 14.96
N GLN A 999 -8.81 -0.20 15.03
CA GLN A 999 -9.00 -1.19 13.98
C GLN A 999 -10.43 -1.73 14.01
N PHE A 1000 -10.98 -2.10 12.85
CA PHE A 1000 -12.38 -2.49 12.72
C PHE A 1000 -12.57 -3.93 12.26
N ARG A 1001 -13.67 -4.54 12.76
CA ARG A 1001 -14.36 -5.66 12.14
C ARG A 1001 -15.51 -5.12 11.33
N ASN A 1002 -15.63 -5.53 10.07
CA ASN A 1002 -16.68 -5.04 9.19
C ASN A 1002 -17.69 -6.16 8.91
N TYR A 1003 -18.97 -5.81 8.89
CA TYR A 1003 -20.08 -6.69 8.53
C TYR A 1003 -20.94 -6.00 7.48
N ASN A 1004 -21.06 -6.63 6.33
CA ASN A 1004 -21.67 -6.04 5.17
C ASN A 1004 -22.76 -6.95 4.58
N VAL A 1005 -23.78 -6.33 4.00
CA VAL A 1005 -24.77 -6.96 3.13
C VAL A 1005 -24.70 -6.27 1.78
N GLY A 1006 -24.66 -7.05 0.71
CA GLY A 1006 -24.61 -6.49 -0.64
C GLY A 1006 -25.52 -7.22 -1.62
N ILE A 1007 -25.89 -6.49 -2.66
CA ILE A 1007 -26.69 -6.98 -3.77
C ILE A 1007 -26.04 -6.56 -5.09
N ARG A 1008 -26.03 -7.44 -6.09
CA ARG A 1008 -25.65 -7.12 -7.45
C ARG A 1008 -26.72 -7.59 -8.42
N ALA A 1009 -27.15 -6.69 -9.31
CA ALA A 1009 -28.07 -6.98 -10.40
C ALA A 1009 -27.35 -6.77 -11.75
N ASN A 1010 -27.55 -7.71 -12.68
CA ASN A 1010 -27.06 -7.64 -14.05
C ASN A 1010 -28.29 -7.55 -14.99
N PHE A 1011 -28.20 -6.70 -16.04
CA PHE A 1011 -29.28 -6.40 -16.96
C PHE A 1011 -28.89 -6.71 -18.39
#